data_36b9b06a2d67514ae581be3d3235025d
#
_entry.id   36b9b06a2d67514ae581be3d3235025d
#
_cell.length_a   1.000
_cell.length_b   1.000
_cell.length_c   1.000
_cell.angle_alpha   90.00
_cell.angle_beta   90.00
_cell.angle_gamma   90.00
#
_symmetry.space_group_name_H-M   'P 1'
#
loop_
_entity.id
_entity.type
_entity.pdbx_description
1 polymer ?
#
loop_
_entity_poly.entity_id
_entity_poly.type
_entity_poly.pdbx_seq_one_letter_code
_entity_poly.pdbx_strand_id
1 'polypeptide(L)'
;MNAITNILKSDLTRRGILKSAGALVISFSAPVALAEAATAAIVPKPLDPTQLDSYLAVHRDGSVTVFFGKIDGGQGTDVGIAQIVAEELDLPADRVAVVMGDSALTINQGGASGSFGITWGGKPMRHAAAEARRFLVNLASERLKVPADKLSVANGTVFVTDAPGKKITYAKLIGGKFFNVAMKWNGKIGNDLDVDGGAPLKKPADYKVVGTAPKRRDVVAKVFAKPVYVTDVRVPGMVHARVIRPPVAGATLVSVDEASIKSIPGARVVQKNGFLAVIAPKEWNAIRAAQQLKASWTQPAPAFPEPGAIYDYIRQAPVRKRVVEGTKKGSVDDGMKDAVKVVTADYEWPFQSHASMGSACAVCEIKNGKVTIWTGSQKPHYAQAGVAALLGVPPENVHAIWMTGPGSYGRNDAGDAALEAAFIAQAVGKPVRLQGMRAEGIAWNAKGPASVHHARAGLDANGKIIAYQFESKGFSRLEVDSNESNPADSLVGQQMGIALKPTDSFGTPDDSYDVPNRLMAWETIPPLLDRVSPLRTSHLRDPVGPQIHFASESFIDELALAANTDAVEFRLKHLTGRDAAAVKAAADKFGWDTRVSGPRGDAKADIQTGRGIAYTKRLNTIVVVAAEVEVDRRTGKVRAKRFAVAHDCGCIVNPALLHNTIEGNIVQGTSRALHEEVRFDRQKVTSVDWETYPILDITEAPEKIDIVLLDHPEIPPTGAGEPSSRPVAGAIANAIFDATGIRLRRAPFTPAQIKGSQA
;
A
#
# COMPACT_ATOMS: atom_id res chain seq x y z
N MET A 1 -3.23 -21.71 25.68
CA MET A 1 -4.18 -22.18 24.63
C MET A 1 -5.65 -21.84 24.97
N ASN A 2 -6.09 -21.97 26.20
CA ASN A 2 -7.51 -21.75 26.56
C ASN A 2 -8.01 -20.28 26.49
N ALA A 3 -7.16 -19.30 26.71
CA ALA A 3 -7.57 -17.88 26.69
C ALA A 3 -7.84 -17.37 25.26
N ILE A 4 -7.03 -17.76 24.28
CA ILE A 4 -7.18 -17.36 22.87
C ILE A 4 -8.44 -17.98 22.26
N THR A 5 -8.75 -19.24 22.61
CA THR A 5 -9.96 -19.92 22.14
C THR A 5 -11.23 -19.29 22.70
N ASN A 6 -11.19 -18.67 23.86
CA ASN A 6 -12.33 -17.97 24.46
C ASN A 6 -12.54 -16.56 23.86
N ILE A 7 -11.48 -15.89 23.43
CA ILE A 7 -11.58 -14.60 22.74
C ILE A 7 -12.23 -14.75 21.35
N LEU A 8 -11.92 -15.83 20.65
CA LEU A 8 -12.49 -16.14 19.34
C LEU A 8 -13.94 -16.64 19.39
N LYS A 9 -14.44 -16.98 20.57
CA LYS A 9 -15.83 -17.45 20.79
C LYS A 9 -16.81 -16.33 21.16
N SER A 10 -16.35 -15.14 21.49
CA SER A 10 -17.24 -14.01 21.81
C SER A 10 -17.66 -13.31 20.51
N ASP A 11 -18.95 -13.01 20.38
CA ASP A 11 -19.43 -12.05 19.40
C ASP A 11 -18.69 -10.73 19.65
N LEU A 12 -17.73 -10.38 18.79
CA LEU A 12 -16.92 -9.18 18.85
C LEU A 12 -17.79 -7.97 18.52
N THR A 13 -18.63 -7.58 19.44
CA THR A 13 -19.45 -6.38 19.35
C THR A 13 -18.74 -5.22 20.08
N ARG A 14 -19.06 -3.97 19.72
CA ARG A 14 -18.61 -2.79 20.49
C ARG A 14 -18.88 -2.97 21.99
N ARG A 15 -19.93 -3.71 22.33
CA ARG A 15 -20.27 -4.08 23.72
C ARG A 15 -19.24 -5.03 24.33
N GLY A 16 -18.70 -5.98 23.58
CA GLY A 16 -17.63 -6.88 24.01
C GLY A 16 -16.35 -6.11 24.28
N ILE A 17 -15.97 -5.18 23.41
CA ILE A 17 -14.78 -4.32 23.57
C ILE A 17 -14.94 -3.36 24.75
N LEU A 18 -16.10 -2.74 24.91
CA LEU A 18 -16.38 -1.83 26.02
C LEU A 18 -16.55 -2.57 27.35
N LYS A 19 -16.96 -3.84 27.33
CA LYS A 19 -17.02 -4.71 28.51
C LYS A 19 -15.68 -5.33 28.89
N SER A 20 -14.87 -5.66 27.87
CA SER A 20 -13.57 -6.30 28.03
C SER A 20 -12.46 -5.34 27.57
N ALA A 21 -12.40 -4.14 28.17
CA ALA A 21 -11.40 -3.09 27.82
C ALA A 21 -9.94 -3.59 27.81
N GLY A 22 -9.71 -4.85 28.15
CA GLY A 22 -8.42 -5.50 28.08
C GLY A 22 -8.27 -6.56 26.98
N ALA A 23 -9.34 -7.17 26.46
CA ALA A 23 -9.19 -8.42 25.71
C ALA A 23 -8.96 -8.24 24.20
N LEU A 24 -9.43 -7.17 23.57
CA LEU A 24 -9.26 -6.95 22.14
C LEU A 24 -8.05 -6.08 21.79
N VAL A 25 -7.69 -5.18 22.68
CA VAL A 25 -6.41 -4.46 22.60
C VAL A 25 -5.22 -5.42 22.74
N ILE A 26 -5.44 -6.60 23.30
CA ILE A 26 -4.43 -7.66 23.51
C ILE A 26 -3.94 -8.30 22.22
N SER A 27 -4.68 -8.23 21.10
CA SER A 27 -4.08 -8.71 19.85
C SER A 27 -2.88 -7.89 19.40
N PHE A 28 -2.61 -6.71 20.00
CA PHE A 28 -1.54 -5.83 19.54
C PHE A 28 -0.66 -5.14 20.58
N SER A 29 -0.79 -5.28 21.91
CA SER A 29 0.26 -4.71 22.79
C SER A 29 -0.12 -4.10 24.13
N ALA A 30 -0.82 -4.79 25.05
CA ALA A 30 -0.88 -4.32 26.42
C ALA A 30 -0.66 -5.46 27.44
N PRO A 31 0.02 -5.24 28.54
CA PRO A 31 0.22 -6.27 29.57
C PRO A 31 -1.09 -6.61 30.29
N VAL A 32 -1.19 -7.86 30.71
CA VAL A 32 -2.36 -8.58 31.26
C VAL A 32 -3.06 -7.95 32.48
N ALA A 33 -2.61 -6.81 33.00
CA ALA A 33 -3.06 -6.24 34.27
C ALA A 33 -4.34 -5.38 34.20
N LEU A 34 -5.01 -5.23 33.05
CA LEU A 34 -6.17 -4.33 32.94
C LEU A 34 -7.55 -5.04 32.83
N ALA A 35 -7.61 -6.34 33.09
CA ALA A 35 -8.80 -7.15 32.81
C ALA A 35 -9.94 -7.10 33.87
N GLU A 36 -9.77 -6.49 35.06
CA GLU A 36 -10.75 -6.64 36.16
C GLU A 36 -11.67 -5.44 36.43
N ALA A 37 -11.58 -4.32 35.72
CA ALA A 37 -12.31 -3.10 36.11
C ALA A 37 -13.58 -2.75 35.31
N ALA A 38 -14.13 -3.63 34.46
CA ALA A 38 -15.22 -3.25 33.56
C ALA A 38 -16.56 -3.93 33.86
N THR A 39 -17.32 -3.40 34.79
CA THR A 39 -18.72 -3.81 35.05
C THR A 39 -19.70 -2.65 34.93
N ALA A 40 -20.11 -2.29 33.72
CA ALA A 40 -21.43 -1.78 33.36
C ALA A 40 -21.56 -1.87 31.83
N ALA A 41 -22.60 -2.58 31.38
CA ALA A 41 -22.82 -2.80 29.95
C ALA A 41 -23.31 -1.53 29.26
N ILE A 42 -22.49 -0.91 28.42
CA ILE A 42 -22.97 0.07 27.45
C ILE A 42 -23.62 -0.71 26.31
N VAL A 43 -24.89 -0.43 26.01
CA VAL A 43 -25.59 -1.04 24.86
C VAL A 43 -24.93 -0.54 23.59
N PRO A 44 -24.45 -1.42 22.68
CA PRO A 44 -23.82 -0.96 21.45
C PRO A 44 -24.85 -0.20 20.61
N LYS A 45 -24.44 0.97 20.08
CA LYS A 45 -25.20 1.66 19.05
C LYS A 45 -24.78 1.12 17.68
N PRO A 46 -25.66 1.09 16.68
CA PRO A 46 -25.26 0.90 15.29
C PRO A 46 -24.18 1.93 14.88
N LEU A 47 -23.29 1.54 13.96
CA LEU A 47 -22.35 2.46 13.39
C LEU A 47 -23.08 3.56 12.61
N ASP A 48 -22.83 4.80 12.97
CA ASP A 48 -23.43 5.97 12.36
C ASP A 48 -22.36 7.06 12.15
N PRO A 49 -22.01 7.42 10.91
CA PRO A 49 -21.01 8.44 10.63
C PRO A 49 -21.32 9.80 11.24
N THR A 50 -22.59 10.07 11.58
CA THR A 50 -23.01 11.31 12.22
C THR A 50 -22.85 11.32 13.74
N GLN A 51 -22.36 10.22 14.33
CA GLN A 51 -22.23 10.11 15.79
C GLN A 51 -20.77 10.02 16.22
N LEU A 52 -20.37 10.90 17.13
CA LEU A 52 -19.02 10.91 17.71
C LEU A 52 -18.61 9.55 18.29
N ASP A 53 -19.57 8.85 18.91
CA ASP A 53 -19.38 7.52 19.48
C ASP A 53 -18.96 6.45 18.45
N SER A 54 -19.09 6.72 17.16
CA SER A 54 -18.61 5.84 16.08
C SER A 54 -17.10 5.94 15.85
N TYR A 55 -16.45 6.98 16.35
CA TYR A 55 -15.04 7.27 16.12
C TYR A 55 -14.16 7.03 17.36
N LEU A 56 -14.66 7.31 18.55
CA LEU A 56 -13.89 7.10 19.78
C LEU A 56 -14.75 6.86 21.03
N ALA A 57 -14.14 6.25 22.05
CA ALA A 57 -14.75 6.01 23.35
C ALA A 57 -13.74 6.31 24.47
N VAL A 58 -14.19 6.93 25.56
CA VAL A 58 -13.39 7.15 26.78
C VAL A 58 -13.76 6.09 27.82
N HIS A 59 -12.76 5.36 28.31
CA HIS A 59 -12.92 4.30 29.30
C HIS A 59 -12.97 4.83 30.72
N ARG A 60 -13.35 3.96 31.67
CA ARG A 60 -13.47 4.30 33.08
C ARG A 60 -12.15 4.70 33.73
N ASP A 61 -11.03 4.23 33.20
CA ASP A 61 -9.69 4.60 33.63
C ASP A 61 -9.15 5.87 32.95
N GLY A 62 -9.94 6.46 32.03
CA GLY A 62 -9.58 7.65 31.25
C GLY A 62 -8.73 7.34 30.02
N SER A 63 -8.45 6.07 29.68
CA SER A 63 -7.90 5.70 28.40
C SER A 63 -8.94 5.86 27.28
N VAL A 64 -8.47 5.94 26.03
CA VAL A 64 -9.32 6.16 24.87
C VAL A 64 -9.13 5.03 23.86
N THR A 65 -10.22 4.51 23.31
CA THR A 65 -10.19 3.67 22.12
C THR A 65 -10.70 4.45 20.93
N VAL A 66 -9.94 4.39 19.84
CA VAL A 66 -10.26 4.99 18.54
C VAL A 66 -10.67 3.89 17.58
N PHE A 67 -11.74 4.10 16.81
CA PHE A 67 -12.29 3.15 15.85
C PHE A 67 -11.93 3.63 14.44
N PHE A 68 -10.88 3.06 13.85
CA PHE A 68 -10.28 3.49 12.60
C PHE A 68 -10.55 2.48 11.49
N GLY A 69 -11.25 2.90 10.42
CA GLY A 69 -11.72 2.01 9.35
C GLY A 69 -10.64 1.52 8.39
N LYS A 70 -9.44 2.09 8.43
CA LYS A 70 -8.29 1.59 7.64
C LYS A 70 -7.45 0.61 8.45
N ILE A 71 -6.39 0.09 7.83
CA ILE A 71 -5.48 -0.88 8.46
C ILE A 71 -4.04 -0.35 8.48
N ASP A 72 -3.18 -1.04 9.25
CA ASP A 72 -1.73 -0.86 9.20
C ASP A 72 -1.07 -1.94 8.34
N GLY A 73 -0.38 -1.53 7.28
CA GLY A 73 0.40 -2.42 6.42
C GLY A 73 1.84 -2.64 6.91
N GLY A 74 2.16 -2.25 8.14
CA GLY A 74 3.49 -2.36 8.75
C GLY A 74 4.22 -1.03 8.95
N GLN A 75 3.64 0.08 8.50
CA GLN A 75 4.23 1.42 8.64
C GLN A 75 3.95 2.09 10.00
N GLY A 76 3.12 1.49 10.88
CA GLY A 76 2.79 2.04 12.20
C GLY A 76 1.69 3.11 12.17
N THR A 77 0.72 2.97 11.27
CA THR A 77 -0.42 3.90 11.14
C THR A 77 -1.22 4.02 12.46
N ASP A 78 -1.34 2.93 13.23
CA ASP A 78 -1.97 2.90 14.54
C ASP A 78 -1.34 3.91 15.50
N VAL A 79 0.00 4.00 15.53
CA VAL A 79 0.73 4.96 16.37
C VAL A 79 0.48 6.38 15.89
N GLY A 80 0.52 6.63 14.57
CA GLY A 80 0.26 7.96 14.00
C GLY A 80 -1.17 8.45 14.27
N ILE A 81 -2.17 7.58 14.14
CA ILE A 81 -3.58 7.91 14.49
C ILE A 81 -3.72 8.15 16.01
N ALA A 82 -3.07 7.33 16.84
CA ALA A 82 -3.05 7.55 18.29
C ALA A 82 -2.45 8.92 18.65
N GLN A 83 -1.36 9.35 17.97
CA GLN A 83 -0.76 10.67 18.18
C GLN A 83 -1.71 11.81 17.80
N ILE A 84 -2.37 11.72 16.64
CA ILE A 84 -3.32 12.74 16.17
C ILE A 84 -4.47 12.92 17.19
N VAL A 85 -5.04 11.80 17.65
CA VAL A 85 -6.15 11.84 18.61
C VAL A 85 -5.67 12.27 19.99
N ALA A 86 -4.52 11.79 20.46
CA ALA A 86 -3.91 12.17 21.72
C ALA A 86 -3.58 13.66 21.77
N GLU A 87 -3.10 14.22 20.65
CA GLU A 87 -2.84 15.66 20.51
C GLU A 87 -4.10 16.47 20.80
N GLU A 88 -5.19 16.21 20.08
CA GLU A 88 -6.43 16.98 20.26
C GLU A 88 -7.05 16.78 21.65
N LEU A 89 -6.90 15.60 22.28
CA LEU A 89 -7.45 15.28 23.61
C LEU A 89 -6.55 15.69 24.78
N ASP A 90 -5.38 16.28 24.56
CA ASP A 90 -4.38 16.52 25.61
C ASP A 90 -4.02 15.27 26.42
N LEU A 91 -3.81 14.14 25.72
CA LEU A 91 -3.43 12.85 26.31
C LEU A 91 -2.03 12.43 25.87
N PRO A 92 -1.29 11.65 26.65
CA PRO A 92 -0.16 10.89 26.12
C PRO A 92 -0.60 9.88 25.07
N ALA A 93 0.21 9.65 24.04
CA ALA A 93 -0.14 8.74 22.93
C ALA A 93 -0.38 7.29 23.40
N ASP A 94 0.29 6.85 24.45
CA ASP A 94 0.14 5.51 25.05
C ASP A 94 -1.20 5.29 25.76
N ARG A 95 -1.96 6.36 26.05
CA ARG A 95 -3.33 6.28 26.58
C ARG A 95 -4.39 6.13 25.50
N VAL A 96 -4.01 6.11 24.22
CA VAL A 96 -4.93 5.98 23.08
C VAL A 96 -4.67 4.65 22.36
N ALA A 97 -5.63 3.74 22.40
CA ALA A 97 -5.63 2.48 21.63
C ALA A 97 -6.38 2.66 20.31
N VAL A 98 -5.99 1.93 19.26
CA VAL A 98 -6.63 2.02 17.95
C VAL A 98 -7.13 0.64 17.52
N VAL A 99 -8.44 0.52 17.28
CA VAL A 99 -9.06 -0.63 16.61
C VAL A 99 -9.10 -0.34 15.13
N MET A 100 -8.58 -1.26 14.31
CA MET A 100 -8.38 -1.05 12.89
C MET A 100 -9.12 -2.09 12.05
N GLY A 101 -9.75 -1.64 10.96
CA GLY A 101 -10.22 -2.51 9.89
C GLY A 101 -11.21 -3.61 10.29
N ASP A 102 -12.05 -3.35 11.29
CA ASP A 102 -13.14 -4.24 11.70
C ASP A 102 -14.47 -3.67 11.20
N SER A 103 -15.14 -4.37 10.29
CA SER A 103 -16.34 -3.86 9.62
C SER A 103 -17.56 -3.72 10.52
N ALA A 104 -17.57 -4.35 11.71
CA ALA A 104 -18.63 -4.20 12.70
C ALA A 104 -18.33 -3.09 13.73
N LEU A 105 -17.09 -2.65 13.85
CA LEU A 105 -16.65 -1.73 14.89
C LEU A 105 -16.21 -0.35 14.34
N THR A 106 -15.90 -0.26 13.04
CA THR A 106 -15.33 0.95 12.43
C THR A 106 -16.17 1.40 11.24
N ILE A 107 -16.29 2.72 11.05
CA ILE A 107 -16.87 3.27 9.82
C ILE A 107 -15.92 2.97 8.65
N ASN A 108 -16.47 2.66 7.48
CA ASN A 108 -15.68 2.46 6.27
C ASN A 108 -14.99 3.78 5.87
N GLN A 109 -13.68 3.84 6.07
CA GLN A 109 -12.81 4.95 5.67
C GLN A 109 -11.98 4.61 4.40
N GLY A 110 -12.36 3.55 3.67
CA GLY A 110 -11.59 2.98 2.56
C GLY A 110 -10.46 2.09 3.03
N GLY A 111 -9.70 1.54 2.10
CA GLY A 111 -8.56 0.69 2.41
C GLY A 111 -7.29 1.48 2.76
N ALA A 112 -6.26 0.79 3.23
CA ALA A 112 -4.89 1.30 3.24
C ALA A 112 -4.37 1.34 1.82
N SER A 113 -4.57 2.44 1.12
CA SER A 113 -4.21 2.65 -0.29
C SER A 113 -3.91 4.12 -0.55
N GLY A 114 -3.22 4.43 -1.65
CA GLY A 114 -2.97 5.79 -2.11
C GLY A 114 -2.13 6.65 -1.14
N SER A 115 -1.52 6.05 -0.13
CA SER A 115 -0.84 6.74 0.99
C SER A 115 -1.77 7.59 1.87
N PHE A 116 -3.08 7.29 1.89
CA PHE A 116 -4.12 8.12 2.53
C PHE A 116 -4.38 7.80 4.01
N GLY A 117 -3.57 6.96 4.65
CA GLY A 117 -3.77 6.56 6.05
C GLY A 117 -3.85 7.75 7.00
N ILE A 118 -2.85 8.60 6.99
CA ILE A 118 -2.79 9.82 7.83
C ILE A 118 -3.56 10.97 7.18
N THR A 119 -3.34 11.23 5.91
CA THR A 119 -3.88 12.40 5.19
C THR A 119 -5.41 12.46 5.23
N TRP A 120 -6.06 11.44 4.71
CA TRP A 120 -7.53 11.39 4.63
C TRP A 120 -8.14 10.60 5.78
N GLY A 121 -7.51 9.51 6.20
CA GLY A 121 -7.99 8.72 7.33
C GLY A 121 -7.83 9.43 8.67
N GLY A 122 -6.74 10.15 8.87
CA GLY A 122 -6.46 10.90 10.09
C GLY A 122 -7.33 12.14 10.27
N LYS A 123 -7.79 12.78 9.17
CA LYS A 123 -8.60 13.99 9.23
C LYS A 123 -9.91 13.80 10.02
N PRO A 124 -10.78 12.83 9.70
CA PRO A 124 -12.00 12.57 10.49
C PRO A 124 -11.71 12.26 11.96
N MET A 125 -10.63 11.53 12.24
CA MET A 125 -10.24 11.18 13.61
C MET A 125 -9.82 12.39 14.41
N ARG A 126 -9.12 13.33 13.77
CA ARG A 126 -8.73 14.61 14.36
C ARG A 126 -9.94 15.46 14.72
N HIS A 127 -10.90 15.60 13.78
CA HIS A 127 -12.14 16.36 14.02
C HIS A 127 -12.99 15.73 15.15
N ALA A 128 -13.09 14.38 15.16
CA ALA A 128 -13.80 13.68 16.23
C ALA A 128 -13.13 13.88 17.61
N ALA A 129 -11.81 13.87 17.67
CA ALA A 129 -11.07 14.10 18.90
C ALA A 129 -11.22 15.54 19.42
N ALA A 130 -11.17 16.54 18.52
CA ALA A 130 -11.40 17.94 18.88
C ALA A 130 -12.81 18.16 19.43
N GLU A 131 -13.82 17.53 18.80
CA GLU A 131 -15.21 17.60 19.26
C GLU A 131 -15.38 16.93 20.63
N ALA A 132 -14.78 15.76 20.83
CA ALA A 132 -14.77 15.08 22.13
C ALA A 132 -14.14 15.95 23.22
N ARG A 133 -13.02 16.63 22.93
CA ARG A 133 -12.37 17.56 23.84
C ARG A 133 -13.31 18.72 24.20
N ARG A 134 -13.94 19.36 23.22
CA ARG A 134 -14.91 20.43 23.44
C ARG A 134 -16.04 20.00 24.35
N PHE A 135 -16.64 18.85 24.09
CA PHE A 135 -17.71 18.28 24.91
C PHE A 135 -17.24 18.04 26.35
N LEU A 136 -16.04 17.45 26.55
CA LEU A 136 -15.52 17.17 27.88
C LEU A 136 -15.18 18.43 28.66
N VAL A 137 -14.67 19.46 28.01
CA VAL A 137 -14.39 20.78 28.65
C VAL A 137 -15.71 21.46 29.05
N ASN A 138 -16.75 21.42 28.19
CA ASN A 138 -18.05 21.98 28.53
C ASN A 138 -18.69 21.24 29.71
N LEU A 139 -18.63 19.92 29.74
CA LEU A 139 -19.12 19.11 30.84
C LEU A 139 -18.33 19.38 32.16
N ALA A 140 -17.03 19.65 32.03
CA ALA A 140 -16.21 20.07 33.19
C ALA A 140 -16.58 21.48 33.65
N SER A 141 -16.87 22.42 32.75
CA SER A 141 -17.36 23.76 33.06
C SER A 141 -18.62 23.71 33.95
N GLU A 142 -19.60 22.90 33.54
CA GLU A 142 -20.82 22.67 34.32
C GLU A 142 -20.54 22.08 35.70
N ARG A 143 -19.66 21.07 35.80
CA ARG A 143 -19.32 20.37 37.04
C ARG A 143 -18.49 21.20 38.00
N LEU A 144 -17.55 21.97 37.47
CA LEU A 144 -16.66 22.84 38.23
C LEU A 144 -17.29 24.22 38.52
N LYS A 145 -18.40 24.56 37.82
CA LYS A 145 -19.06 25.89 37.87
C LYS A 145 -18.05 27.01 37.56
N VAL A 146 -17.32 26.84 36.44
CA VAL A 146 -16.33 27.79 35.90
C VAL A 146 -16.48 27.85 34.38
N PRO A 147 -16.50 29.06 33.76
CA PRO A 147 -16.57 29.20 32.31
C PRO A 147 -15.49 28.39 31.59
N ALA A 148 -15.84 27.82 30.42
CA ALA A 148 -14.97 26.93 29.67
C ALA A 148 -13.64 27.58 29.25
N ASP A 149 -13.66 28.90 28.96
CA ASP A 149 -12.49 29.71 28.59
C ASP A 149 -11.48 29.90 29.74
N LYS A 150 -11.89 29.61 30.97
CA LYS A 150 -11.03 29.61 32.17
C LYS A 150 -10.50 28.20 32.52
N LEU A 151 -10.75 27.21 31.67
CA LEU A 151 -10.33 25.84 31.87
C LEU A 151 -9.16 25.46 30.95
N SER A 152 -8.21 24.76 31.50
CA SER A 152 -7.11 24.14 30.75
C SER A 152 -7.17 22.61 30.86
N VAL A 153 -6.53 21.91 29.93
CA VAL A 153 -6.48 20.44 29.93
C VAL A 153 -5.03 19.97 29.86
N ALA A 154 -4.71 18.99 30.67
CA ALA A 154 -3.45 18.24 30.59
C ALA A 154 -3.65 16.81 31.05
N ASN A 155 -3.06 15.85 30.34
CA ASN A 155 -3.10 14.42 30.65
C ASN A 155 -4.52 13.90 30.96
N GLY A 156 -5.53 14.32 30.18
CA GLY A 156 -6.93 13.93 30.37
C GLY A 156 -7.59 14.45 31.64
N THR A 157 -7.03 15.52 32.21
CA THR A 157 -7.57 16.23 33.36
C THR A 157 -7.88 17.68 32.99
N VAL A 158 -9.13 18.09 33.18
CA VAL A 158 -9.57 19.47 33.05
C VAL A 158 -9.40 20.18 34.39
N PHE A 159 -8.79 21.35 34.40
CA PHE A 159 -8.54 22.13 35.61
C PHE A 159 -8.74 23.62 35.37
N VAL A 160 -9.02 24.35 36.45
CA VAL A 160 -9.14 25.82 36.39
C VAL A 160 -7.73 26.41 36.22
N THR A 161 -7.52 27.23 35.21
CA THR A 161 -6.21 27.76 34.81
C THR A 161 -5.49 28.45 35.97
N ASP A 162 -6.19 29.33 36.67
CA ASP A 162 -5.66 30.10 37.80
C ASP A 162 -5.78 29.39 39.17
N ALA A 163 -6.39 28.17 39.18
CA ALA A 163 -6.56 27.37 40.42
C ALA A 163 -6.46 25.86 40.10
N PRO A 164 -5.26 25.32 39.73
CA PRO A 164 -5.08 23.96 39.23
C PRO A 164 -5.52 22.82 40.16
N GLY A 165 -5.70 23.12 41.47
CA GLY A 165 -6.28 22.20 42.43
C GLY A 165 -7.76 21.88 42.21
N LYS A 166 -8.51 22.78 41.55
CA LYS A 166 -9.90 22.60 41.15
C LYS A 166 -9.95 21.90 39.79
N LYS A 167 -10.08 20.59 39.80
CA LYS A 167 -9.91 19.75 38.59
C LYS A 167 -10.83 18.54 38.56
N ILE A 168 -11.06 18.01 37.34
CA ILE A 168 -11.81 16.77 37.11
C ILE A 168 -11.23 16.00 35.92
N THR A 169 -11.14 14.68 36.01
CA THR A 169 -10.60 13.84 34.94
C THR A 169 -11.67 13.45 33.92
N TYR A 170 -11.27 13.13 32.66
CA TYR A 170 -12.14 12.56 31.64
C TYR A 170 -12.86 11.30 32.13
N ALA A 171 -12.16 10.45 32.89
CA ALA A 171 -12.74 9.27 33.56
C ALA A 171 -13.95 9.62 34.43
N LYS A 172 -13.86 10.67 35.23
CA LYS A 172 -14.96 11.12 36.10
C LYS A 172 -16.07 11.85 35.34
N LEU A 173 -15.77 12.50 34.21
CA LEU A 173 -16.75 13.21 33.41
C LEU A 173 -17.64 12.24 32.64
N ILE A 174 -17.07 11.27 31.93
CA ILE A 174 -17.80 10.44 31.00
C ILE A 174 -17.42 8.94 31.03
N GLY A 175 -16.34 8.57 31.73
CA GLY A 175 -15.73 7.25 31.66
C GLY A 175 -16.72 6.08 31.56
N GLY A 176 -16.71 5.40 30.43
CA GLY A 176 -17.59 4.27 30.13
C GLY A 176 -19.01 4.64 29.71
N LYS A 177 -19.31 5.90 29.38
CA LYS A 177 -20.61 6.36 28.84
C LYS A 177 -20.46 6.81 27.40
N PHE A 178 -21.57 6.92 26.68
CA PHE A 178 -21.64 7.51 25.34
C PHE A 178 -21.61 9.05 25.40
N PHE A 179 -20.97 9.65 24.39
CA PHE A 179 -21.00 11.11 24.18
C PHE A 179 -22.40 11.57 23.76
N ASN A 180 -23.07 10.83 22.87
CA ASN A 180 -24.32 11.22 22.24
C ASN A 180 -24.23 12.58 21.51
N VAL A 181 -23.11 12.86 20.88
CA VAL A 181 -22.81 14.10 20.16
C VAL A 181 -22.92 13.86 18.66
N ALA A 182 -23.67 14.71 18.00
CA ALA A 182 -23.82 14.69 16.55
C ALA A 182 -22.61 15.35 15.86
N MET A 183 -22.16 14.74 14.75
CA MET A 183 -21.14 15.24 13.85
C MET A 183 -21.79 15.58 12.50
N LYS A 184 -21.31 16.61 11.83
CA LYS A 184 -21.65 16.84 10.42
C LYS A 184 -20.90 15.81 9.59
N TRP A 185 -21.61 15.13 8.69
CA TRP A 185 -21.07 14.16 7.77
C TRP A 185 -21.35 14.58 6.34
N ASN A 186 -20.37 14.44 5.44
CA ASN A 186 -20.47 14.81 4.03
C ASN A 186 -21.31 13.86 3.17
N GLY A 187 -21.94 12.83 3.75
CA GLY A 187 -22.74 11.83 3.05
C GLY A 187 -21.92 10.75 2.31
N LYS A 188 -20.59 10.75 2.42
CA LYS A 188 -19.71 9.81 1.73
C LYS A 188 -19.02 8.87 2.71
N ILE A 189 -18.71 7.65 2.24
CA ILE A 189 -17.88 6.67 2.93
C ILE A 189 -16.64 6.36 2.07
N GLY A 190 -15.72 5.58 2.61
CA GLY A 190 -14.48 5.26 1.92
C GLY A 190 -13.42 6.35 2.10
N ASN A 191 -12.59 6.56 1.10
CA ASN A 191 -11.53 7.59 1.17
C ASN A 191 -12.08 9.02 1.25
N ASP A 192 -13.29 9.23 0.77
CA ASP A 192 -13.94 10.56 0.75
C ASP A 192 -14.71 10.86 2.04
N LEU A 193 -14.68 9.99 3.05
CA LEU A 193 -15.32 10.23 4.34
C LEU A 193 -14.77 11.53 4.97
N ASP A 194 -15.65 12.45 5.28
CA ASP A 194 -15.31 13.66 6.03
C ASP A 194 -16.39 13.95 7.07
N VAL A 195 -15.96 14.30 8.27
CA VAL A 195 -16.83 14.66 9.39
C VAL A 195 -16.27 15.89 10.11
N ASP A 196 -17.16 16.69 10.66
CA ASP A 196 -16.82 17.90 11.42
C ASP A 196 -17.83 18.12 12.56
N GLY A 197 -17.34 18.35 13.77
CA GLY A 197 -18.15 18.76 14.92
C GLY A 197 -18.24 20.27 15.10
N GLY A 198 -17.44 21.04 14.33
CA GLY A 198 -17.30 22.48 14.50
C GLY A 198 -16.40 22.90 15.67
N ALA A 199 -15.73 21.98 16.34
CA ALA A 199 -14.72 22.32 17.36
C ALA A 199 -13.45 22.84 16.68
N PRO A 200 -12.79 23.89 17.22
CA PRO A 200 -11.53 24.37 16.72
C PRO A 200 -10.44 23.31 16.89
N LEU A 201 -9.67 23.07 15.82
CA LEU A 201 -8.50 22.20 15.85
C LEU A 201 -7.31 22.93 16.50
N LYS A 202 -6.43 22.20 17.17
CA LYS A 202 -5.17 22.75 17.67
C LYS A 202 -4.31 23.27 16.52
N LYS A 203 -3.60 24.36 16.77
CA LYS A 203 -2.64 24.90 15.80
C LYS A 203 -1.31 24.14 15.90
N PRO A 204 -0.52 24.06 14.81
CA PRO A 204 0.78 23.39 14.83
C PRO A 204 1.72 23.91 15.94
N ALA A 205 1.69 25.19 16.26
CA ALA A 205 2.49 25.80 17.34
C ALA A 205 2.14 25.25 18.73
N ASP A 206 0.96 24.66 18.90
CA ASP A 206 0.48 24.10 20.17
C ASP A 206 0.72 22.59 20.30
N TYR A 207 1.30 21.95 19.27
CA TYR A 207 1.52 20.50 19.25
C TYR A 207 2.56 20.07 20.30
N LYS A 208 2.24 18.99 21.00
CA LYS A 208 3.09 18.37 22.03
C LYS A 208 3.32 16.88 21.78
N VAL A 209 2.46 16.24 21.01
CA VAL A 209 2.46 14.80 20.72
C VAL A 209 2.73 14.54 19.23
N VAL A 210 2.09 15.28 18.34
CA VAL A 210 2.40 15.28 16.90
C VAL A 210 3.81 15.86 16.71
N GLY A 211 4.61 15.24 15.84
CA GLY A 211 6.02 15.59 15.64
C GLY A 211 6.99 14.86 16.56
N THR A 212 6.50 14.17 17.59
CA THR A 212 7.33 13.31 18.46
C THR A 212 7.45 11.89 17.88
N ALA A 213 8.33 11.07 18.45
CA ALA A 213 8.61 9.72 18.00
C ALA A 213 8.29 8.64 19.05
N PRO A 214 7.02 8.46 19.45
CA PRO A 214 6.66 7.35 20.31
C PRO A 214 6.98 6.01 19.64
N LYS A 215 7.46 5.06 20.45
CA LYS A 215 7.88 3.75 19.96
C LYS A 215 6.69 2.93 19.44
N ARG A 216 6.92 2.12 18.43
CA ARG A 216 5.97 1.12 17.95
C ARG A 216 5.64 0.13 19.06
N ARG A 217 4.34 -0.12 19.25
CA ARG A 217 3.83 -1.02 20.29
C ARG A 217 3.89 -2.49 19.89
N ASP A 218 3.80 -2.76 18.59
CA ASP A 218 3.73 -4.10 18.02
C ASP A 218 5.09 -4.82 17.93
N VAL A 219 6.20 -4.07 17.84
CA VAL A 219 7.54 -4.65 17.60
C VAL A 219 7.95 -5.60 18.71
N VAL A 220 7.84 -5.19 19.97
CA VAL A 220 8.21 -6.05 21.12
C VAL A 220 7.36 -7.34 21.13
N ALA A 221 6.05 -7.20 20.91
CA ALA A 221 5.16 -8.35 20.85
C ALA A 221 5.53 -9.30 19.69
N LYS A 222 5.90 -8.75 18.53
CA LYS A 222 6.34 -9.54 17.36
C LYS A 222 7.63 -10.30 17.61
N VAL A 223 8.63 -9.67 18.23
CA VAL A 223 9.89 -10.34 18.62
C VAL A 223 9.65 -11.55 19.53
N PHE A 224 8.66 -11.45 20.41
CA PHE A 224 8.29 -12.55 21.32
C PHE A 224 7.19 -13.47 20.77
N ALA A 225 6.89 -13.45 19.47
CA ALA A 225 5.89 -14.27 18.79
C ALA A 225 4.49 -14.24 19.44
N LYS A 226 4.10 -13.08 20.02
CA LYS A 226 2.80 -12.92 20.69
C LYS A 226 1.64 -12.56 19.78
N PRO A 227 1.82 -11.85 18.64
CA PRO A 227 0.69 -11.53 17.75
C PRO A 227 0.09 -12.76 17.11
N VAL A 228 -1.21 -12.71 16.92
CA VAL A 228 -1.95 -13.71 16.13
C VAL A 228 -2.08 -13.16 14.71
N TYR A 229 -1.44 -13.85 13.76
CA TYR A 229 -1.58 -13.54 12.34
C TYR A 229 -2.81 -14.24 11.75
N VAL A 230 -3.25 -13.82 10.57
CA VAL A 230 -4.37 -14.49 9.87
C VAL A 230 -4.12 -15.99 9.71
N THR A 231 -2.88 -16.40 9.52
CA THR A 231 -2.45 -17.81 9.41
C THR A 231 -2.59 -18.59 10.72
N ASP A 232 -2.68 -17.91 11.86
CA ASP A 232 -2.76 -18.54 13.20
C ASP A 232 -4.20 -18.64 13.70
N VAL A 233 -5.16 -18.05 13.00
CA VAL A 233 -6.58 -18.11 13.38
C VAL A 233 -7.06 -19.56 13.35
N ARG A 234 -7.70 -19.98 14.43
CA ARG A 234 -8.28 -21.32 14.60
C ARG A 234 -9.71 -21.22 15.10
N VAL A 235 -10.63 -21.88 14.38
CA VAL A 235 -12.05 -21.95 14.70
C VAL A 235 -12.41 -23.41 14.95
N PRO A 236 -13.22 -23.74 15.95
CA PRO A 236 -13.63 -25.12 16.23
C PRO A 236 -14.30 -25.78 15.02
N GLY A 237 -13.89 -27.01 14.69
CA GLY A 237 -14.42 -27.75 13.55
C GLY A 237 -13.91 -27.32 12.17
N MET A 238 -12.96 -26.40 12.13
CA MET A 238 -12.36 -25.85 10.93
C MET A 238 -11.68 -26.93 10.08
N VAL A 239 -11.85 -26.81 8.76
CA VAL A 239 -11.11 -27.59 7.76
C VAL A 239 -10.14 -26.67 7.01
N HIS A 240 -9.08 -27.27 6.45
CA HIS A 240 -8.08 -26.58 5.64
C HIS A 240 -8.41 -26.77 4.17
N ALA A 241 -8.28 -25.69 3.39
CA ALA A 241 -8.53 -25.68 1.95
C ALA A 241 -7.29 -25.31 1.14
N ARG A 242 -7.20 -25.86 -0.07
CA ARG A 242 -6.28 -25.46 -1.15
C ARG A 242 -7.06 -25.32 -2.45
N VAL A 243 -6.88 -24.23 -3.16
CA VAL A 243 -7.46 -24.03 -4.50
C VAL A 243 -6.54 -24.67 -5.53
N ILE A 244 -7.12 -25.17 -6.60
CA ILE A 244 -6.39 -25.73 -7.75
C ILE A 244 -6.65 -24.81 -8.95
N ARG A 245 -5.58 -24.21 -9.46
CA ARG A 245 -5.63 -23.28 -10.57
C ARG A 245 -5.49 -24.02 -11.92
N PRO A 246 -6.00 -23.45 -13.02
CA PRO A 246 -5.72 -23.95 -14.35
C PRO A 246 -4.22 -24.04 -14.63
N PRO A 247 -3.73 -25.10 -15.28
CA PRO A 247 -2.31 -25.28 -15.57
C PRO A 247 -1.75 -24.29 -16.60
N VAL A 248 -2.62 -23.78 -17.47
CA VAL A 248 -2.31 -22.76 -18.47
C VAL A 248 -3.41 -21.70 -18.53
N ALA A 249 -3.07 -20.51 -18.99
CA ALA A 249 -3.98 -19.39 -19.11
C ALA A 249 -5.15 -19.73 -20.06
N GLY A 250 -6.37 -19.41 -19.63
CA GLY A 250 -7.58 -19.66 -20.42
C GLY A 250 -8.07 -21.12 -20.42
N ALA A 251 -7.38 -22.07 -19.77
CA ALA A 251 -7.88 -23.43 -19.66
C ALA A 251 -9.11 -23.50 -18.74
N THR A 252 -10.10 -24.29 -19.12
CA THR A 252 -11.32 -24.56 -18.37
C THR A 252 -11.35 -26.00 -17.87
N LEU A 253 -11.92 -26.21 -16.69
CA LEU A 253 -12.04 -27.54 -16.09
C LEU A 253 -12.99 -28.42 -16.90
N VAL A 254 -12.55 -29.63 -17.25
CA VAL A 254 -13.32 -30.63 -18.00
C VAL A 254 -13.85 -31.70 -17.06
N SER A 255 -12.96 -32.31 -16.26
CA SER A 255 -13.37 -33.37 -15.33
C SER A 255 -12.39 -33.45 -14.15
N VAL A 256 -12.87 -34.10 -13.07
CA VAL A 256 -12.09 -34.33 -11.86
C VAL A 256 -12.20 -35.81 -11.48
N ASP A 257 -11.05 -36.47 -11.28
CA ASP A 257 -10.98 -37.83 -10.74
C ASP A 257 -10.84 -37.80 -9.22
N GLU A 258 -11.95 -37.76 -8.50
CA GLU A 258 -11.96 -37.77 -7.04
C GLU A 258 -11.35 -39.04 -6.43
N ALA A 259 -11.32 -40.16 -7.17
CA ALA A 259 -10.73 -41.40 -6.70
C ALA A 259 -9.21 -41.26 -6.47
N SER A 260 -8.56 -40.34 -7.19
CA SER A 260 -7.12 -40.06 -7.07
C SER A 260 -6.68 -39.60 -5.67
N ILE A 261 -7.60 -39.05 -4.86
CA ILE A 261 -7.33 -38.58 -3.48
C ILE A 261 -8.05 -39.40 -2.40
N LYS A 262 -8.75 -40.48 -2.77
CA LYS A 262 -9.55 -41.30 -1.84
C LYS A 262 -8.73 -41.88 -0.68
N SER A 263 -7.43 -42.13 -0.90
CA SER A 263 -6.51 -42.66 0.13
C SER A 263 -6.10 -41.59 1.15
N ILE A 264 -6.38 -40.30 0.93
CA ILE A 264 -5.98 -39.23 1.84
C ILE A 264 -7.09 -39.02 2.89
N PRO A 265 -6.79 -39.20 4.20
CA PRO A 265 -7.81 -39.15 5.23
C PRO A 265 -8.57 -37.83 5.30
N GLY A 266 -9.89 -37.89 5.09
CA GLY A 266 -10.79 -36.75 5.17
C GLY A 266 -10.67 -35.75 4.03
N ALA A 267 -9.90 -36.04 2.98
CA ALA A 267 -9.82 -35.20 1.80
C ALA A 267 -11.16 -35.27 1.00
N ARG A 268 -11.61 -34.13 0.52
CA ARG A 268 -12.79 -33.99 -0.35
C ARG A 268 -12.54 -32.91 -1.39
N VAL A 269 -13.15 -33.09 -2.56
CA VAL A 269 -13.18 -32.10 -3.63
C VAL A 269 -14.31 -31.09 -3.36
N VAL A 270 -14.04 -29.84 -3.69
CA VAL A 270 -15.05 -28.77 -3.79
C VAL A 270 -14.96 -28.22 -5.20
N GLN A 271 -16.01 -28.46 -5.99
CA GLN A 271 -16.11 -28.03 -7.37
C GLN A 271 -17.44 -27.31 -7.60
N LYS A 272 -17.40 -26.20 -8.30
CA LYS A 272 -18.59 -25.53 -8.84
C LYS A 272 -18.18 -24.71 -10.07
N ASN A 273 -18.86 -24.93 -11.18
CA ASN A 273 -18.48 -24.38 -12.49
C ASN A 273 -16.97 -24.62 -12.78
N GLY A 274 -16.19 -23.57 -13.06
CA GLY A 274 -14.75 -23.68 -13.25
C GLY A 274 -13.88 -23.58 -11.99
N PHE A 275 -14.49 -23.38 -10.81
CA PHE A 275 -13.78 -23.33 -9.54
C PHE A 275 -13.48 -24.74 -9.01
N LEU A 276 -12.24 -24.99 -8.61
CA LEU A 276 -11.80 -26.27 -8.06
C LEU A 276 -10.93 -26.05 -6.81
N ALA A 277 -11.27 -26.76 -5.74
CA ALA A 277 -10.50 -26.77 -4.51
C ALA A 277 -10.57 -28.15 -3.84
N VAL A 278 -9.70 -28.39 -2.88
CA VAL A 278 -9.75 -29.53 -1.97
C VAL A 278 -9.78 -29.07 -0.53
N ILE A 279 -10.43 -29.83 0.33
CA ILE A 279 -10.45 -29.62 1.78
C ILE A 279 -10.01 -30.88 2.51
N ALA A 280 -9.44 -30.70 3.72
CA ALA A 280 -9.21 -31.78 4.67
C ALA A 280 -9.19 -31.25 6.11
N PRO A 281 -9.46 -32.11 7.13
CA PRO A 281 -9.36 -31.72 8.54
C PRO A 281 -7.93 -31.38 8.98
N LYS A 282 -6.91 -31.98 8.35
CA LYS A 282 -5.48 -31.69 8.58
C LYS A 282 -4.92 -30.94 7.40
N GLU A 283 -4.17 -29.87 7.67
CA GLU A 283 -3.58 -29.01 6.63
C GLU A 283 -2.69 -29.80 5.65
N TRP A 284 -1.84 -30.69 6.15
CA TRP A 284 -0.99 -31.52 5.31
C TRP A 284 -1.78 -32.42 4.36
N ASN A 285 -2.95 -32.93 4.82
CA ASN A 285 -3.82 -33.72 3.95
C ASN A 285 -4.45 -32.87 2.83
N ALA A 286 -4.79 -31.62 3.10
CA ALA A 286 -5.27 -30.70 2.05
C ALA A 286 -4.16 -30.40 1.03
N ILE A 287 -2.92 -30.19 1.47
CA ILE A 287 -1.75 -30.00 0.59
C ILE A 287 -1.53 -31.22 -0.30
N ARG A 288 -1.48 -32.41 0.29
CA ARG A 288 -1.33 -33.66 -0.46
C ARG A 288 -2.48 -33.88 -1.46
N ALA A 289 -3.71 -33.59 -1.03
CA ALA A 289 -4.88 -33.73 -1.90
C ALA A 289 -4.78 -32.78 -3.10
N ALA A 290 -4.35 -31.52 -2.91
CA ALA A 290 -4.17 -30.58 -4.00
C ALA A 290 -3.09 -31.03 -5.01
N GLN A 291 -2.01 -31.66 -4.50
CA GLN A 291 -0.90 -32.16 -5.34
C GLN A 291 -1.26 -33.45 -6.10
N GLN A 292 -2.13 -34.30 -5.53
CA GLN A 292 -2.44 -35.62 -6.08
C GLN A 292 -3.74 -35.66 -6.87
N LEU A 293 -4.63 -34.67 -6.70
CA LEU A 293 -5.90 -34.62 -7.43
C LEU A 293 -5.64 -34.57 -8.94
N LYS A 294 -6.20 -35.55 -9.65
CA LYS A 294 -6.19 -35.58 -11.10
C LYS A 294 -7.38 -34.81 -11.64
N ALA A 295 -7.11 -33.79 -12.43
CA ALA A 295 -8.12 -33.01 -13.11
C ALA A 295 -7.73 -32.84 -14.60
N SER A 296 -8.72 -32.93 -15.47
CA SER A 296 -8.55 -32.70 -16.91
C SER A 296 -8.97 -31.28 -17.24
N TRP A 297 -8.22 -30.63 -18.09
CA TRP A 297 -8.43 -29.26 -18.50
C TRP A 297 -8.40 -29.15 -20.03
N THR A 298 -9.13 -28.18 -20.57
CA THR A 298 -9.02 -27.84 -21.99
C THR A 298 -7.60 -27.39 -22.33
N GLN A 299 -7.24 -27.52 -23.60
CA GLN A 299 -5.97 -27.07 -24.15
C GLN A 299 -6.21 -25.87 -25.09
N PRO A 300 -6.30 -24.64 -24.56
CA PRO A 300 -6.49 -23.45 -25.39
C PRO A 300 -5.24 -23.15 -26.21
N ALA A 301 -5.41 -22.37 -27.27
CA ALA A 301 -4.27 -21.77 -27.98
C ALA A 301 -3.48 -20.87 -27.01
N PRO A 302 -2.16 -20.71 -27.24
CA PRO A 302 -1.33 -19.81 -26.45
C PRO A 302 -1.91 -18.39 -26.37
N ALA A 303 -2.09 -17.88 -25.16
CA ALA A 303 -2.75 -16.61 -24.90
C ALA A 303 -1.77 -15.42 -24.84
N PHE A 304 -0.48 -15.68 -24.65
CA PHE A 304 0.53 -14.65 -24.42
C PHE A 304 1.49 -14.53 -25.61
N PRO A 305 2.05 -13.32 -25.87
CA PRO A 305 3.14 -13.17 -26.83
C PRO A 305 4.39 -13.91 -26.35
N GLU A 306 5.38 -14.06 -27.22
CA GLU A 306 6.71 -14.50 -26.82
C GLU A 306 7.26 -13.53 -25.76
N PRO A 307 7.91 -14.00 -24.67
CA PRO A 307 8.39 -13.14 -23.59
C PRO A 307 9.23 -11.96 -24.08
N GLY A 308 10.16 -12.20 -25.01
CA GLY A 308 11.01 -11.17 -25.60
C GLY A 308 10.28 -10.14 -26.45
N ALA A 309 9.07 -10.42 -26.89
CA ALA A 309 8.27 -9.56 -27.77
C ALA A 309 7.21 -8.74 -27.02
N ILE A 310 7.16 -8.79 -25.70
CA ILE A 310 6.09 -8.11 -24.92
C ILE A 310 6.02 -6.60 -25.18
N TYR A 311 7.16 -5.93 -25.29
CA TYR A 311 7.21 -4.48 -25.49
C TYR A 311 6.80 -4.10 -26.92
N ASP A 312 7.18 -4.89 -27.94
CA ASP A 312 6.72 -4.70 -29.31
C ASP A 312 5.23 -4.99 -29.43
N TYR A 313 4.74 -6.00 -28.73
CA TYR A 313 3.30 -6.24 -28.62
C TYR A 313 2.58 -5.02 -28.04
N ILE A 314 3.08 -4.42 -26.94
CA ILE A 314 2.48 -3.21 -26.33
C ILE A 314 2.47 -2.06 -27.34
N ARG A 315 3.57 -1.83 -28.06
CA ARG A 315 3.66 -0.74 -29.07
C ARG A 315 2.63 -0.92 -30.19
N GLN A 316 2.43 -2.14 -30.66
CA GLN A 316 1.56 -2.48 -31.78
C GLN A 316 0.09 -2.69 -31.39
N ALA A 317 -0.19 -3.01 -30.14
CA ALA A 317 -1.54 -3.29 -29.67
C ALA A 317 -2.48 -2.08 -29.88
N PRO A 318 -3.75 -2.32 -30.22
CA PRO A 318 -4.74 -1.25 -30.38
C PRO A 318 -4.94 -0.50 -29.07
N VAL A 319 -5.13 0.81 -29.18
CA VAL A 319 -5.41 1.67 -28.02
C VAL A 319 -6.87 1.52 -27.62
N ARG A 320 -7.14 1.17 -26.37
CA ARG A 320 -8.50 1.17 -25.80
C ARG A 320 -8.91 2.57 -25.34
N LYS A 321 -8.01 3.26 -24.66
CA LYS A 321 -8.24 4.59 -24.15
C LYS A 321 -6.96 5.41 -24.22
N ARG A 322 -7.08 6.65 -24.67
CA ARG A 322 -6.03 7.68 -24.60
C ARG A 322 -6.53 8.84 -23.76
N VAL A 323 -5.67 9.31 -22.86
CA VAL A 323 -5.93 10.49 -22.02
C VAL A 323 -4.74 11.41 -22.11
N VAL A 324 -5.01 12.68 -22.38
CA VAL A 324 -4.04 13.78 -22.24
C VAL A 324 -4.24 14.36 -20.84
N GLU A 325 -3.24 14.21 -19.99
CA GLU A 325 -3.27 14.73 -18.62
C GLU A 325 -2.57 16.08 -18.50
N GLY A 326 -3.02 16.86 -17.53
CA GLY A 326 -2.51 18.18 -17.29
C GLY A 326 -3.02 19.23 -18.30
N THR A 327 -2.69 20.47 -18.02
CA THR A 327 -2.92 21.55 -18.98
C THR A 327 -1.97 21.39 -20.14
N LYS A 328 -2.50 21.15 -21.34
CA LYS A 328 -1.74 21.37 -22.56
C LYS A 328 -1.27 22.82 -22.55
N LYS A 329 0.01 23.02 -22.23
CA LYS A 329 0.64 24.34 -22.31
C LYS A 329 1.24 24.47 -23.69
N GLY A 330 0.97 25.55 -24.40
CA GLY A 330 1.57 25.92 -25.67
C GLY A 330 1.43 24.86 -26.78
N SER A 331 2.32 24.90 -27.72
CA SER A 331 2.47 23.93 -28.83
C SER A 331 3.82 23.23 -28.72
N VAL A 332 3.77 21.92 -28.43
CA VAL A 332 5.01 21.12 -28.37
C VAL A 332 5.71 21.07 -29.72
N ASP A 333 4.95 20.94 -30.82
CA ASP A 333 5.55 20.85 -32.16
C ASP A 333 6.22 22.15 -32.58
N ASP A 334 5.67 23.31 -32.23
CA ASP A 334 6.31 24.59 -32.49
C ASP A 334 7.52 24.80 -31.60
N GLY A 335 7.44 24.48 -30.30
CA GLY A 335 8.59 24.50 -29.43
C GLY A 335 9.71 23.54 -29.85
N MET A 336 9.39 22.42 -30.50
CA MET A 336 10.42 21.52 -31.08
C MET A 336 11.11 22.12 -32.32
N LYS A 337 10.37 22.90 -33.13
CA LYS A 337 10.98 23.63 -34.28
C LYS A 337 11.92 24.72 -33.83
N ASP A 338 11.59 25.38 -32.73
CA ASP A 338 12.39 26.47 -32.14
C ASP A 338 13.60 25.94 -31.33
N ALA A 339 13.66 24.65 -31.08
CA ALA A 339 14.72 24.04 -30.28
C ALA A 339 16.04 23.97 -31.04
N VAL A 340 17.13 24.35 -30.37
CA VAL A 340 18.52 24.19 -30.88
C VAL A 340 18.92 22.71 -30.86
N LYS A 341 18.37 21.93 -29.92
CA LYS A 341 18.64 20.51 -29.78
C LYS A 341 17.37 19.76 -29.39
N VAL A 342 17.05 18.70 -30.10
CA VAL A 342 15.94 17.78 -29.78
C VAL A 342 16.52 16.45 -29.33
N VAL A 343 16.02 15.95 -28.22
CA VAL A 343 16.35 14.63 -27.66
C VAL A 343 15.10 13.76 -27.64
N THR A 344 15.25 12.48 -27.95
CA THR A 344 14.16 11.50 -27.94
C THR A 344 14.65 10.19 -27.30
N ALA A 345 13.81 9.55 -26.50
CA ALA A 345 14.12 8.29 -25.84
C ALA A 345 12.87 7.44 -25.59
N ASP A 346 13.05 6.12 -25.66
CA ASP A 346 12.04 5.13 -25.30
C ASP A 346 12.50 4.31 -24.11
N TYR A 347 11.55 3.97 -23.21
CA TYR A 347 11.81 3.19 -22.00
C TYR A 347 10.83 2.06 -21.86
N GLU A 348 11.22 0.99 -21.17
CA GLU A 348 10.45 -0.23 -21.00
C GLU A 348 10.44 -0.70 -19.55
N TRP A 349 9.27 -1.16 -19.10
CA TRP A 349 9.08 -1.68 -17.75
C TRP A 349 8.31 -3.00 -17.77
N PRO A 350 8.76 -4.04 -17.03
CA PRO A 350 8.15 -5.36 -17.06
C PRO A 350 6.89 -5.47 -16.19
N PHE A 351 6.17 -6.58 -16.33
CA PHE A 351 5.24 -7.02 -15.29
C PHE A 351 5.99 -7.31 -14.00
N GLN A 352 5.43 -6.89 -12.86
CA GLN A 352 5.98 -7.16 -11.55
C GLN A 352 4.92 -7.76 -10.62
N SER A 353 5.35 -8.68 -9.74
CA SER A 353 4.50 -9.34 -8.75
C SER A 353 4.54 -8.59 -7.41
N HIS A 354 3.50 -8.73 -6.59
CA HIS A 354 3.53 -8.28 -5.19
C HIS A 354 4.56 -9.05 -4.35
N ALA A 355 4.78 -10.34 -4.69
CA ALA A 355 5.78 -11.19 -4.06
C ALA A 355 5.77 -11.09 -2.51
N SER A 356 4.59 -11.13 -1.91
CA SER A 356 4.42 -11.06 -0.46
C SER A 356 5.22 -12.17 0.24
N MET A 357 5.91 -11.85 1.36
CA MET A 357 6.82 -12.79 2.05
C MET A 357 6.11 -14.06 2.53
N GLY A 358 4.86 -13.98 2.96
CA GLY A 358 4.00 -15.12 3.24
C GLY A 358 2.96 -15.35 2.15
N SER A 359 2.38 -16.55 2.09
CA SER A 359 1.25 -16.84 1.19
C SER A 359 -0.04 -16.24 1.71
N ALA A 360 -0.97 -15.89 0.83
CA ALA A 360 -2.29 -15.41 1.21
C ALA A 360 -3.03 -16.42 2.09
N CYS A 361 -3.76 -15.91 3.07
CA CYS A 361 -4.58 -16.70 3.97
C CYS A 361 -5.85 -15.94 4.34
N ALA A 362 -6.96 -16.66 4.46
CA ALA A 362 -8.18 -16.18 5.08
C ALA A 362 -8.87 -17.32 5.84
N VAL A 363 -9.64 -16.97 6.88
CA VAL A 363 -10.48 -17.90 7.61
C VAL A 363 -11.91 -17.42 7.54
N CYS A 364 -12.85 -18.29 7.18
CA CYS A 364 -14.27 -17.98 7.14
C CYS A 364 -15.09 -18.95 7.99
N GLU A 365 -15.99 -18.42 8.81
CA GLU A 365 -17.03 -19.16 9.52
C GLU A 365 -18.39 -18.65 9.11
N ILE A 366 -19.32 -19.57 8.80
CA ILE A 366 -20.74 -19.26 8.57
C ILE A 366 -21.55 -19.95 9.66
N LYS A 367 -22.24 -19.16 10.48
CA LYS A 367 -23.03 -19.67 11.60
C LYS A 367 -24.34 -18.89 11.74
N ASN A 368 -25.47 -19.59 11.76
CA ASN A 368 -26.79 -18.98 11.90
C ASN A 368 -27.06 -17.84 10.90
N GLY A 369 -26.64 -18.01 9.64
CA GLY A 369 -26.81 -17.00 8.58
C GLY A 369 -25.85 -15.80 8.69
N LYS A 370 -24.95 -15.75 9.67
CA LYS A 370 -23.91 -14.74 9.81
C LYS A 370 -22.58 -15.29 9.32
N VAL A 371 -21.84 -14.45 8.59
CA VAL A 371 -20.52 -14.76 8.05
C VAL A 371 -19.49 -13.97 8.82
N THR A 372 -18.48 -14.64 9.36
CA THR A 372 -17.29 -13.99 9.91
C THR A 372 -16.09 -14.35 9.06
N ILE A 373 -15.35 -13.33 8.60
CA ILE A 373 -14.14 -13.53 7.81
C ILE A 373 -12.96 -12.81 8.44
N TRP A 374 -11.88 -13.56 8.73
CA TRP A 374 -10.58 -13.05 9.13
C TRP A 374 -9.70 -12.99 7.90
N THR A 375 -9.20 -11.82 7.57
CA THR A 375 -8.46 -11.59 6.32
C THR A 375 -7.25 -10.68 6.51
N GLY A 376 -6.20 -10.95 5.74
CA GLY A 376 -5.05 -10.06 5.59
C GLY A 376 -5.23 -8.97 4.51
N SER A 377 -6.44 -8.85 3.92
CA SER A 377 -6.71 -7.81 2.93
C SER A 377 -6.48 -6.41 3.54
N GLN A 378 -5.83 -5.54 2.78
CA GLN A 378 -5.70 -4.13 3.21
C GLN A 378 -6.99 -3.33 3.11
N LYS A 379 -8.12 -3.97 2.70
CA LYS A 379 -9.41 -3.33 2.43
C LYS A 379 -10.59 -4.13 3.02
N PRO A 380 -10.65 -4.36 4.34
CA PRO A 380 -11.61 -5.29 4.96
C PRO A 380 -13.08 -4.94 4.71
N HIS A 381 -13.44 -3.66 4.64
CA HIS A 381 -14.81 -3.25 4.30
C HIS A 381 -15.21 -3.60 2.86
N TYR A 382 -14.23 -3.60 1.94
CA TYR A 382 -14.47 -4.05 0.56
C TYR A 382 -14.52 -5.57 0.48
N ALA A 383 -13.72 -6.29 1.28
CA ALA A 383 -13.82 -7.73 1.42
C ALA A 383 -15.21 -8.14 1.97
N GLN A 384 -15.75 -7.39 2.95
CA GLN A 384 -17.13 -7.54 3.43
C GLN A 384 -18.14 -7.48 2.28
N ALA A 385 -18.06 -6.43 1.47
CA ALA A 385 -18.99 -6.21 0.35
C ALA A 385 -18.86 -7.33 -0.70
N GLY A 386 -17.63 -7.70 -1.07
CA GLY A 386 -17.37 -8.75 -2.05
C GLY A 386 -17.82 -10.14 -1.60
N VAL A 387 -17.58 -10.48 -0.33
CA VAL A 387 -18.09 -11.73 0.27
C VAL A 387 -19.63 -11.74 0.30
N ALA A 388 -20.25 -10.63 0.71
CA ALA A 388 -21.70 -10.52 0.73
C ALA A 388 -22.30 -10.74 -0.68
N ALA A 389 -21.75 -10.06 -1.68
CA ALA A 389 -22.19 -10.18 -3.08
C ALA A 389 -21.95 -11.59 -3.64
N LEU A 390 -20.80 -12.22 -3.35
CA LEU A 390 -20.46 -13.57 -3.83
C LEU A 390 -21.38 -14.64 -3.24
N LEU A 391 -21.71 -14.51 -1.95
CA LEU A 391 -22.56 -15.48 -1.23
C LEU A 391 -24.06 -15.20 -1.37
N GLY A 392 -24.46 -14.05 -1.92
CA GLY A 392 -25.85 -13.62 -2.04
C GLY A 392 -26.50 -13.30 -0.70
N VAL A 393 -25.76 -12.73 0.25
CA VAL A 393 -26.26 -12.34 1.58
C VAL A 393 -26.17 -10.84 1.79
N PRO A 394 -27.02 -10.25 2.67
CA PRO A 394 -26.89 -8.83 3.01
C PRO A 394 -25.53 -8.50 3.63
N PRO A 395 -24.91 -7.35 3.30
CA PRO A 395 -23.61 -6.96 3.85
C PRO A 395 -23.55 -6.90 5.38
N GLU A 396 -24.65 -6.55 6.06
CA GLU A 396 -24.77 -6.54 7.51
C GLU A 396 -24.72 -7.93 8.15
N ASN A 397 -24.82 -8.98 7.34
CA ASN A 397 -24.63 -10.36 7.77
C ASN A 397 -23.18 -10.82 7.63
N VAL A 398 -22.28 -9.99 7.10
CA VAL A 398 -20.86 -10.28 6.94
C VAL A 398 -20.05 -9.39 7.86
N HIS A 399 -19.26 -9.99 8.74
CA HIS A 399 -18.30 -9.34 9.61
C HIS A 399 -16.88 -9.62 9.10
N ALA A 400 -16.24 -8.64 8.51
CA ALA A 400 -14.85 -8.73 8.07
C ALA A 400 -13.91 -8.14 9.13
N ILE A 401 -12.94 -8.93 9.57
CA ILE A 401 -11.98 -8.61 10.60
C ILE A 401 -10.58 -8.61 9.96
N TRP A 402 -9.94 -7.45 9.95
CA TRP A 402 -8.57 -7.40 9.52
C TRP A 402 -7.65 -8.07 10.54
N MET A 403 -6.76 -8.90 10.03
CA MET A 403 -5.66 -9.52 10.77
C MET A 403 -4.34 -9.20 10.07
N THR A 404 -3.26 -9.07 10.82
CA THR A 404 -1.93 -8.95 10.20
C THR A 404 -1.71 -10.14 9.25
N GLY A 405 -1.48 -9.82 7.99
CA GLY A 405 -1.28 -10.79 6.93
C GLY A 405 0.18 -10.97 6.55
N PRO A 406 0.44 -11.74 5.49
CA PRO A 406 1.79 -12.10 5.04
C PRO A 406 2.54 -10.98 4.30
N GLY A 407 1.96 -9.82 4.18
CA GLY A 407 2.41 -8.66 3.44
C GLY A 407 1.35 -8.18 2.47
N SER A 408 1.37 -6.88 2.18
CA SER A 408 0.44 -6.27 1.24
C SER A 408 1.10 -5.07 0.57
N TYR A 409 1.08 -5.09 -0.75
CA TYR A 409 1.69 -4.05 -1.59
C TYR A 409 0.72 -3.57 -2.67
N GLY A 410 -0.58 -3.55 -2.36
CA GLY A 410 -1.64 -3.17 -3.28
C GLY A 410 -2.72 -4.25 -3.41
N ARG A 411 -3.17 -4.56 -4.62
CA ARG A 411 -4.17 -5.59 -4.90
C ARG A 411 -3.51 -6.97 -4.97
N ASN A 412 -3.09 -7.48 -3.84
CA ASN A 412 -2.52 -8.82 -3.75
C ASN A 412 -3.59 -9.92 -3.65
N ASP A 413 -3.16 -11.16 -3.46
CA ASP A 413 -4.00 -12.36 -3.37
C ASP A 413 -4.76 -12.53 -2.04
N ALA A 414 -4.53 -11.68 -1.03
CA ALA A 414 -5.24 -11.75 0.24
C ALA A 414 -6.75 -11.52 0.10
N GLY A 415 -7.16 -10.62 -0.81
CA GLY A 415 -8.58 -10.40 -1.11
C GLY A 415 -9.20 -11.59 -1.86
N ASP A 416 -8.47 -12.21 -2.80
CA ASP A 416 -8.92 -13.42 -3.47
C ASP A 416 -9.13 -14.55 -2.44
N ALA A 417 -8.17 -14.76 -1.52
CA ALA A 417 -8.29 -15.76 -0.46
C ALA A 417 -9.52 -15.55 0.45
N ALA A 418 -9.91 -14.30 0.71
CA ALA A 418 -11.09 -13.99 1.50
C ALA A 418 -12.38 -14.48 0.84
N LEU A 419 -12.56 -14.18 -0.46
CA LEU A 419 -13.75 -14.60 -1.21
C LEU A 419 -13.76 -16.12 -1.42
N GLU A 420 -12.61 -16.71 -1.72
CA GLU A 420 -12.47 -18.16 -1.90
C GLU A 420 -12.76 -18.94 -0.61
N ALA A 421 -12.24 -18.47 0.55
CA ALA A 421 -12.54 -19.10 1.84
C ALA A 421 -14.04 -19.05 2.17
N ALA A 422 -14.70 -17.92 1.90
CA ALA A 422 -16.13 -17.75 2.10
C ALA A 422 -16.94 -18.66 1.18
N PHE A 423 -16.59 -18.75 -0.09
CA PHE A 423 -17.22 -19.61 -1.06
C PHE A 423 -17.11 -21.10 -0.68
N ILE A 424 -15.92 -21.55 -0.29
CA ILE A 424 -15.71 -22.92 0.15
C ILE A 424 -16.48 -23.19 1.46
N ALA A 425 -16.47 -22.25 2.43
CA ALA A 425 -17.20 -22.39 3.69
C ALA A 425 -18.71 -22.58 3.48
N GLN A 426 -19.31 -21.82 2.55
CA GLN A 426 -20.70 -21.99 2.15
C GLN A 426 -20.94 -23.37 1.52
N ALA A 427 -20.07 -23.82 0.63
CA ALA A 427 -20.23 -25.09 -0.07
C ALA A 427 -20.10 -26.31 0.86
N VAL A 428 -19.29 -26.24 1.92
CA VAL A 428 -19.01 -27.39 2.79
C VAL A 428 -19.74 -27.34 4.13
N GLY A 429 -20.37 -26.22 4.48
CA GLY A 429 -21.10 -26.03 5.75
C GLY A 429 -20.20 -26.12 6.99
N LYS A 430 -18.90 -25.76 6.87
CA LYS A 430 -17.90 -25.79 7.95
C LYS A 430 -17.05 -24.54 7.93
N PRO A 431 -16.44 -24.14 9.06
CA PRO A 431 -15.41 -23.14 9.04
C PRO A 431 -14.23 -23.59 8.17
N VAL A 432 -13.69 -22.68 7.36
CA VAL A 432 -12.61 -22.97 6.40
C VAL A 432 -11.44 -22.05 6.63
N ARG A 433 -10.25 -22.60 6.71
CA ARG A 433 -8.99 -21.88 6.58
C ARG A 433 -8.39 -22.17 5.20
N LEU A 434 -8.44 -21.19 4.34
CA LEU A 434 -7.76 -21.23 3.06
C LEU A 434 -6.37 -20.61 3.20
N GLN A 435 -5.36 -21.29 2.73
CA GLN A 435 -4.01 -20.74 2.57
C GLN A 435 -3.46 -21.12 1.21
N GLY A 436 -2.94 -20.14 0.47
CA GLY A 436 -2.23 -20.34 -0.78
C GLY A 436 -0.83 -20.91 -0.57
N MET A 437 -0.21 -21.37 -1.65
CA MET A 437 1.19 -21.76 -1.70
C MET A 437 2.01 -20.65 -2.39
N ARG A 438 3.35 -20.69 -2.24
CA ARG A 438 4.25 -19.69 -2.84
C ARG A 438 4.05 -19.56 -4.36
N ALA A 439 4.01 -20.70 -5.04
CA ALA A 439 3.85 -20.73 -6.49
C ALA A 439 2.57 -20.05 -6.96
N GLU A 440 1.45 -20.27 -6.28
CA GLU A 440 0.18 -19.63 -6.59
C GLU A 440 0.25 -18.12 -6.32
N GLY A 441 0.83 -17.72 -5.18
CA GLY A 441 0.94 -16.32 -4.78
C GLY A 441 1.76 -15.49 -5.76
N ILE A 442 2.85 -16.03 -6.33
CA ILE A 442 3.63 -15.32 -7.35
C ILE A 442 2.97 -15.42 -8.73
N ALA A 443 2.50 -16.62 -9.13
CA ALA A 443 1.96 -16.82 -10.47
C ALA A 443 0.58 -16.15 -10.66
N TRP A 444 -0.34 -16.26 -9.69
CA TRP A 444 -1.75 -15.91 -9.87
C TRP A 444 -2.20 -14.61 -9.21
N ASN A 445 -1.40 -13.95 -8.35
CA ASN A 445 -1.77 -12.61 -7.88
C ASN A 445 -1.86 -11.61 -9.06
N ALA A 446 -2.60 -10.53 -8.89
CA ALA A 446 -2.60 -9.45 -9.87
C ALA A 446 -1.20 -8.82 -10.00
N LYS A 447 -0.82 -8.37 -11.19
CA LYS A 447 0.52 -7.84 -11.50
C LYS A 447 0.52 -6.32 -11.55
N GLY A 448 1.66 -5.69 -11.25
CA GLY A 448 1.96 -4.36 -11.75
C GLY A 448 2.12 -4.43 -13.27
N PRO A 449 1.51 -3.52 -14.05
CA PRO A 449 1.45 -3.62 -15.49
C PRO A 449 2.80 -3.41 -16.18
N ALA A 450 3.05 -4.17 -17.24
CA ALA A 450 4.11 -3.87 -18.20
C ALA A 450 3.75 -2.66 -19.06
N SER A 451 4.76 -1.87 -19.46
CA SER A 451 4.56 -0.62 -20.20
C SER A 451 5.77 -0.22 -21.03
N VAL A 452 5.50 0.65 -22.00
CA VAL A 452 6.50 1.40 -22.76
C VAL A 452 6.24 2.90 -22.57
N HIS A 453 7.31 3.70 -22.59
CA HIS A 453 7.22 5.14 -22.42
C HIS A 453 8.05 5.81 -23.51
N HIS A 454 7.47 6.82 -24.17
CA HIS A 454 8.12 7.64 -25.18
C HIS A 454 8.27 9.06 -24.66
N ALA A 455 9.47 9.62 -24.73
CA ALA A 455 9.76 10.97 -24.32
C ALA A 455 10.52 11.72 -25.43
N ARG A 456 10.15 12.97 -25.67
CA ARG A 456 10.93 13.89 -26.51
C ARG A 456 10.92 15.28 -25.91
N ALA A 457 12.05 16.02 -26.05
CA ALA A 457 12.15 17.39 -25.56
C ALA A 457 13.06 18.22 -26.44
N GLY A 458 12.75 19.50 -26.51
CA GLY A 458 13.54 20.54 -27.17
C GLY A 458 14.24 21.44 -26.17
N LEU A 459 15.54 21.67 -26.37
CA LEU A 459 16.37 22.58 -25.59
C LEU A 459 16.65 23.87 -26.38
N ASP A 460 16.63 25.02 -25.72
CA ASP A 460 17.12 26.29 -26.27
C ASP A 460 18.65 26.39 -26.21
N ALA A 461 19.20 27.51 -26.71
CA ALA A 461 20.63 27.78 -26.71
C ALA A 461 21.27 27.86 -25.31
N ASN A 462 20.47 28.09 -24.26
CA ASN A 462 20.90 28.14 -22.86
C ASN A 462 20.73 26.78 -22.16
N GLY A 463 20.31 25.72 -22.90
CA GLY A 463 20.04 24.41 -22.36
C GLY A 463 18.78 24.32 -21.52
N LYS A 464 17.82 25.27 -21.66
CA LYS A 464 16.52 25.23 -21.00
C LYS A 464 15.53 24.41 -21.82
N ILE A 465 14.68 23.61 -21.15
CA ILE A 465 13.60 22.87 -21.81
C ILE A 465 12.54 23.86 -22.28
N ILE A 466 12.30 23.95 -23.60
CA ILE A 466 11.26 24.80 -24.20
C ILE A 466 10.08 23.98 -24.72
N ALA A 467 10.25 22.67 -24.95
CA ALA A 467 9.18 21.76 -25.32
C ALA A 467 9.43 20.40 -24.67
N TYR A 468 8.36 19.75 -24.18
CA TYR A 468 8.43 18.44 -23.55
C TYR A 468 7.17 17.63 -23.85
N GLN A 469 7.36 16.42 -24.35
CA GLN A 469 6.31 15.43 -24.55
C GLN A 469 6.69 14.15 -23.83
N PHE A 470 5.71 13.57 -23.12
CA PHE A 470 5.86 12.27 -22.48
C PHE A 470 4.58 11.46 -22.67
N GLU A 471 4.73 10.26 -23.21
CA GLU A 471 3.61 9.36 -23.48
C GLU A 471 3.89 7.97 -22.90
N SER A 472 2.95 7.45 -22.12
CA SER A 472 2.97 6.08 -21.61
C SER A 472 1.98 5.22 -22.38
N LYS A 473 2.34 3.98 -22.69
CA LYS A 473 1.43 2.97 -23.24
C LYS A 473 1.62 1.64 -22.52
N GLY A 474 0.53 0.99 -22.08
CA GLY A 474 0.65 -0.27 -21.36
C GLY A 474 -0.69 -0.89 -20.97
N PHE A 475 -0.62 -1.99 -20.25
CA PHE A 475 -1.80 -2.59 -19.65
C PHE A 475 -2.37 -1.67 -18.58
N SER A 476 -3.69 -1.65 -18.42
CA SER A 476 -4.31 -0.84 -17.38
C SER A 476 -3.83 -1.26 -15.98
N ARG A 477 -3.59 -0.30 -15.10
CA ARG A 477 -3.37 -0.60 -13.67
C ARG A 477 -4.66 -1.00 -12.93
N LEU A 478 -5.78 -1.12 -13.64
CA LEU A 478 -7.11 -1.48 -13.13
C LEU A 478 -7.84 -2.43 -14.09
N GLU A 479 -7.14 -3.40 -14.69
CA GLU A 479 -7.84 -4.53 -15.33
C GLU A 479 -8.70 -5.26 -14.32
N VAL A 480 -8.14 -5.53 -13.15
CA VAL A 480 -8.84 -5.92 -11.93
C VAL A 480 -8.90 -4.70 -11.02
N ASP A 481 -10.06 -4.40 -10.43
CA ASP A 481 -10.16 -3.28 -9.51
C ASP A 481 -9.17 -3.39 -8.35
N SER A 482 -8.80 -2.25 -7.81
CA SER A 482 -7.88 -2.15 -6.68
C SER A 482 -8.42 -2.75 -5.39
N ASN A 483 -9.68 -3.15 -5.35
CA ASN A 483 -10.36 -3.77 -4.21
C ASN A 483 -11.21 -4.97 -4.65
N GLU A 484 -11.71 -5.74 -3.68
CA GLU A 484 -12.45 -6.98 -3.84
C GLU A 484 -13.96 -6.84 -3.63
N SER A 485 -14.53 -5.65 -3.70
CA SER A 485 -15.96 -5.44 -3.46
C SER A 485 -16.87 -6.07 -4.51
N ASN A 486 -16.36 -6.25 -5.72
CA ASN A 486 -17.08 -6.91 -6.81
C ASN A 486 -16.47 -8.31 -7.05
N PRO A 487 -17.26 -9.38 -6.95
CA PRO A 487 -16.78 -10.74 -7.24
C PRO A 487 -16.14 -10.92 -8.62
N ALA A 488 -16.52 -10.14 -9.64
CA ALA A 488 -15.89 -10.16 -10.95
C ALA A 488 -14.38 -9.83 -10.91
N ASP A 489 -13.94 -9.07 -9.91
CA ASP A 489 -12.54 -8.69 -9.69
C ASP A 489 -11.76 -9.73 -8.88
N SER A 490 -12.37 -10.88 -8.55
CA SER A 490 -11.74 -11.98 -7.83
C SER A 490 -11.54 -13.21 -8.71
N LEU A 491 -10.53 -14.03 -8.36
CA LEU A 491 -10.28 -15.29 -9.08
C LEU A 491 -11.46 -16.25 -9.00
N VAL A 492 -12.09 -16.40 -7.82
CA VAL A 492 -13.25 -17.27 -7.67
C VAL A 492 -14.44 -16.79 -8.51
N GLY A 493 -14.72 -15.48 -8.53
CA GLY A 493 -15.81 -14.95 -9.34
C GLY A 493 -15.60 -15.19 -10.84
N GLN A 494 -14.39 -14.94 -11.34
CA GLN A 494 -14.04 -15.19 -12.74
C GLN A 494 -14.10 -16.70 -13.08
N GLN A 495 -13.62 -17.57 -12.19
CA GLN A 495 -13.74 -19.02 -12.37
C GLN A 495 -15.21 -19.51 -12.33
N MET A 496 -16.07 -18.80 -11.61
CA MET A 496 -17.52 -19.04 -11.60
C MET A 496 -18.22 -18.55 -12.88
N GLY A 497 -17.50 -17.85 -13.77
CA GLY A 497 -18.04 -17.33 -15.02
C GLY A 497 -18.56 -15.90 -14.93
N ILE A 498 -18.26 -15.17 -13.86
CA ILE A 498 -18.59 -13.74 -13.75
C ILE A 498 -17.59 -12.97 -14.61
N ALA A 499 -18.10 -12.25 -15.62
CA ALA A 499 -17.26 -11.55 -16.58
C ALA A 499 -16.54 -10.36 -15.92
N LEU A 500 -15.21 -10.29 -16.12
CA LEU A 500 -14.40 -9.14 -15.75
C LEU A 500 -14.76 -7.94 -16.64
N LYS A 501 -14.84 -6.76 -16.06
CA LYS A 501 -15.06 -5.47 -16.75
C LYS A 501 -13.88 -4.55 -16.47
N PRO A 502 -12.78 -4.63 -17.21
CA PRO A 502 -11.60 -3.84 -16.97
C PRO A 502 -11.86 -2.34 -17.07
N THR A 503 -11.34 -1.59 -16.11
CA THR A 503 -11.31 -0.13 -16.12
C THR A 503 -9.99 0.34 -16.75
N ASP A 504 -10.04 1.34 -17.63
CA ASP A 504 -8.85 1.90 -18.24
C ASP A 504 -8.26 3.02 -17.37
N SER A 505 -7.06 2.79 -16.87
CA SER A 505 -6.31 3.75 -16.06
C SER A 505 -4.80 3.48 -16.18
N PHE A 506 -4.05 4.56 -16.35
CA PHE A 506 -2.58 4.55 -16.31
C PHE A 506 -2.10 5.81 -15.58
N GLY A 507 -1.19 6.62 -16.13
CA GLY A 507 -0.75 7.90 -15.58
C GLY A 507 0.43 8.49 -16.34
N THR A 508 0.79 9.71 -15.94
CA THR A 508 1.90 10.51 -16.47
C THR A 508 2.85 10.91 -15.32
N PRO A 509 4.04 11.47 -15.60
CA PRO A 509 4.92 12.00 -14.57
C PRO A 509 4.21 13.04 -13.70
N ASP A 510 4.36 12.89 -12.41
CA ASP A 510 3.89 13.81 -11.39
C ASP A 510 5.10 14.63 -10.91
N ASP A 511 5.27 15.81 -11.48
CA ASP A 511 6.42 16.69 -11.29
C ASP A 511 6.02 18.18 -11.41
N SER A 512 6.93 19.08 -11.04
CA SER A 512 6.75 20.52 -11.09
C SER A 512 7.71 21.24 -12.06
N TYR A 513 8.31 20.51 -13.01
CA TYR A 513 9.20 21.15 -13.98
C TYR A 513 8.46 22.22 -14.79
N ASP A 514 9.02 23.44 -14.76
CA ASP A 514 8.45 24.55 -15.54
C ASP A 514 8.90 24.45 -17.00
N VAL A 515 7.94 24.08 -17.86
CA VAL A 515 8.13 23.93 -19.30
C VAL A 515 7.00 24.67 -20.04
N PRO A 516 7.34 25.59 -20.96
CA PRO A 516 6.33 26.41 -21.63
C PRO A 516 5.44 25.62 -22.62
N ASN A 517 5.98 24.63 -23.32
CA ASN A 517 5.26 23.78 -24.27
C ASN A 517 5.27 22.34 -23.78
N ARG A 518 4.19 21.85 -23.19
CA ARG A 518 4.13 20.57 -22.51
C ARG A 518 2.92 19.73 -22.96
N LEU A 519 3.16 18.47 -23.31
CA LEU A 519 2.15 17.44 -23.57
C LEU A 519 2.48 16.19 -22.77
N MET A 520 1.54 15.74 -21.96
CA MET A 520 1.61 14.46 -21.28
C MET A 520 0.39 13.62 -21.60
N ALA A 521 0.59 12.35 -21.96
CA ALA A 521 -0.49 11.46 -22.28
C ALA A 521 -0.21 10.03 -21.82
N TRP A 522 -1.28 9.28 -21.64
CA TRP A 522 -1.19 7.84 -21.46
C TRP A 522 -2.23 7.09 -22.30
N GLU A 523 -1.89 5.86 -22.63
CA GLU A 523 -2.71 4.93 -23.39
C GLU A 523 -2.80 3.59 -22.69
N THR A 524 -3.99 2.97 -22.70
CA THR A 524 -4.18 1.59 -22.28
C THR A 524 -4.46 0.72 -23.51
N ILE A 525 -4.05 -0.56 -23.40
CA ILE A 525 -4.28 -1.60 -24.40
C ILE A 525 -5.21 -2.68 -23.81
N PRO A 526 -5.81 -3.55 -24.65
CA PRO A 526 -6.60 -4.68 -24.18
C PRO A 526 -5.81 -5.61 -23.27
N PRO A 527 -6.45 -6.26 -22.25
CA PRO A 527 -5.82 -7.34 -21.52
C PRO A 527 -5.42 -8.48 -22.44
N LEU A 528 -4.38 -9.23 -22.09
CA LEU A 528 -3.92 -10.38 -22.89
C LEU A 528 -4.96 -11.49 -22.98
N LEU A 529 -5.90 -11.54 -22.03
CA LEU A 529 -6.95 -12.53 -21.98
C LEU A 529 -8.20 -11.92 -21.31
N ASP A 530 -9.37 -12.14 -21.88
CA ASP A 530 -10.67 -11.61 -21.45
C ASP A 530 -11.35 -12.41 -20.31
N ARG A 531 -10.66 -13.40 -19.79
CA ARG A 531 -11.10 -14.30 -18.73
C ARG A 531 -10.03 -14.42 -17.64
N VAL A 532 -10.17 -15.36 -16.72
CA VAL A 532 -9.20 -15.57 -15.65
C VAL A 532 -7.78 -15.74 -16.19
N SER A 533 -6.90 -14.82 -15.83
CA SER A 533 -5.52 -14.75 -16.34
C SER A 533 -4.51 -14.60 -15.21
N PRO A 534 -3.37 -15.31 -15.25
CA PRO A 534 -2.27 -15.10 -14.32
C PRO A 534 -1.50 -13.79 -14.58
N LEU A 535 -1.67 -13.16 -15.75
CA LEU A 535 -1.07 -11.84 -16.08
C LEU A 535 -2.08 -10.67 -15.99
N ARG A 536 -3.26 -10.89 -15.34
CA ARG A 536 -4.17 -9.78 -15.03
C ARG A 536 -3.48 -8.72 -14.18
N THR A 537 -3.75 -7.45 -14.43
CA THR A 537 -3.05 -6.33 -13.79
C THR A 537 -3.93 -5.56 -12.81
N SER A 538 -3.32 -5.04 -11.76
CA SER A 538 -3.91 -4.16 -10.78
C SER A 538 -2.84 -3.34 -10.04
N HIS A 539 -3.24 -2.66 -8.98
CA HIS A 539 -2.37 -1.84 -8.17
C HIS A 539 -1.27 -2.66 -7.48
N LEU A 540 -0.02 -2.45 -7.86
CA LEU A 540 1.18 -2.75 -7.10
C LEU A 540 1.68 -1.45 -6.48
N ARG A 541 2.25 -1.46 -5.29
CA ARG A 541 2.65 -0.29 -4.50
C ARG A 541 3.16 0.86 -5.36
N ASP A 542 2.57 2.04 -5.20
CA ASP A 542 2.72 3.21 -6.06
C ASP A 542 2.38 2.90 -7.53
N PRO A 543 1.09 2.61 -7.83
CA PRO A 543 0.69 2.10 -9.13
C PRO A 543 1.17 2.98 -10.28
N VAL A 544 1.95 2.38 -11.19
CA VAL A 544 2.66 2.96 -12.34
C VAL A 544 3.69 4.05 -12.02
N GLY A 545 3.80 4.51 -10.77
CA GLY A 545 4.75 5.56 -10.39
C GLY A 545 6.21 5.24 -10.70
N PRO A 546 6.77 4.11 -10.23
CA PRO A 546 8.17 3.76 -10.48
C PRO A 546 8.53 3.64 -11.95
N GLN A 547 7.68 3.02 -12.80
CA GLN A 547 7.97 2.90 -14.23
C GLN A 547 7.95 4.23 -14.95
N ILE A 548 6.99 5.09 -14.63
CA ILE A 548 6.87 6.42 -15.22
C ILE A 548 8.05 7.30 -14.81
N HIS A 549 8.43 7.29 -13.51
CA HIS A 549 9.53 8.12 -13.03
C HIS A 549 10.92 7.55 -13.34
N PHE A 550 11.04 6.24 -13.55
CA PHE A 550 12.23 5.69 -14.21
C PHE A 550 12.43 6.33 -15.58
N ALA A 551 11.39 6.34 -16.41
CA ALA A 551 11.48 6.89 -17.75
C ALA A 551 11.70 8.42 -17.73
N SER A 552 10.86 9.17 -17.03
CA SER A 552 10.92 10.64 -17.03
C SER A 552 12.20 11.18 -16.40
N GLU A 553 12.66 10.60 -15.27
CA GLU A 553 13.85 11.11 -14.58
C GLU A 553 15.16 10.65 -15.21
N SER A 554 15.20 9.50 -15.88
CA SER A 554 16.30 9.13 -16.76
C SER A 554 16.36 10.06 -17.98
N PHE A 555 15.20 10.43 -18.53
CA PHE A 555 15.13 11.36 -19.65
C PHE A 555 15.56 12.78 -19.26
N ILE A 556 15.16 13.27 -18.08
CA ILE A 556 15.66 14.58 -17.56
C ILE A 556 17.18 14.58 -17.39
N ASP A 557 17.77 13.45 -16.99
CA ASP A 557 19.24 13.31 -16.90
C ASP A 557 19.90 13.29 -18.30
N GLU A 558 19.26 12.68 -19.31
CA GLU A 558 19.71 12.75 -20.71
C GLU A 558 19.66 14.19 -21.25
N LEU A 559 18.64 14.97 -20.84
CA LEU A 559 18.54 16.38 -21.21
C LEU A 559 19.64 17.22 -20.53
N ALA A 560 19.95 16.95 -19.27
CA ALA A 560 21.05 17.60 -18.56
C ALA A 560 22.39 17.35 -19.26
N LEU A 561 22.67 16.10 -19.65
CA LEU A 561 23.82 15.73 -20.45
C LEU A 561 23.83 16.45 -21.81
N ALA A 562 22.70 16.49 -22.49
CA ALA A 562 22.53 17.15 -23.79
C ALA A 562 22.76 18.67 -23.71
N ALA A 563 22.45 19.28 -22.55
CA ALA A 563 22.70 20.67 -22.23
C ALA A 563 24.13 20.93 -21.67
N ASN A 564 24.95 19.88 -21.56
CA ASN A 564 26.30 19.94 -20.94
C ASN A 564 26.23 20.57 -19.53
N THR A 565 25.23 20.20 -18.73
CA THR A 565 24.92 20.75 -17.41
C THR A 565 24.92 19.63 -16.38
N ASP A 566 25.32 19.91 -15.14
CA ASP A 566 25.21 19.01 -14.01
C ASP A 566 23.72 18.63 -13.76
N ALA A 567 23.47 17.40 -13.36
CA ALA A 567 22.11 16.88 -13.19
C ALA A 567 21.29 17.60 -12.10
N VAL A 568 21.95 18.07 -11.04
CA VAL A 568 21.32 18.88 -9.97
C VAL A 568 21.05 20.30 -10.47
N GLU A 569 22.05 20.94 -11.06
CA GLU A 569 21.92 22.30 -11.62
C GLU A 569 20.84 22.37 -12.70
N PHE A 570 20.76 21.34 -13.56
CA PHE A 570 19.74 21.26 -14.60
C PHE A 570 18.33 21.20 -13.99
N ARG A 571 18.11 20.41 -12.93
CA ARG A 571 16.82 20.35 -12.22
C ARG A 571 16.48 21.68 -11.56
N LEU A 572 17.46 22.34 -10.94
CA LEU A 572 17.28 23.64 -10.30
C LEU A 572 16.96 24.79 -11.27
N LYS A 573 17.33 24.66 -12.56
CA LYS A 573 16.89 25.61 -13.60
C LYS A 573 15.38 25.56 -13.86
N HIS A 574 14.72 24.43 -13.54
CA HIS A 574 13.32 24.16 -13.91
C HIS A 574 12.42 23.97 -12.69
N LEU A 575 12.95 23.98 -11.47
CA LEU A 575 12.21 23.81 -10.21
C LEU A 575 12.37 25.04 -9.32
N THR A 576 11.31 25.35 -8.55
CA THR A 576 11.31 26.46 -7.60
C THR A 576 10.72 26.04 -6.25
N GLY A 577 10.81 26.92 -5.25
CA GLY A 577 10.16 26.72 -3.94
C GLY A 577 10.62 25.44 -3.24
N ARG A 578 9.63 24.70 -2.70
CA ARG A 578 9.86 23.46 -1.94
C ARG A 578 10.51 22.36 -2.80
N ASP A 579 10.16 22.28 -4.08
CA ASP A 579 10.72 21.30 -5.02
C ASP A 579 12.23 21.51 -5.19
N ALA A 580 12.67 22.75 -5.42
CA ALA A 580 14.09 23.11 -5.52
C ALA A 580 14.83 22.92 -4.16
N ALA A 581 14.17 23.23 -3.05
CA ALA A 581 14.72 23.02 -1.71
C ALA A 581 15.00 21.54 -1.43
N ALA A 582 14.09 20.66 -1.84
CA ALA A 582 14.26 19.22 -1.71
C ALA A 582 15.44 18.68 -2.56
N VAL A 583 15.60 19.19 -3.81
CA VAL A 583 16.74 18.81 -4.65
C VAL A 583 18.06 19.22 -3.98
N LYS A 584 18.16 20.45 -3.47
CA LYS A 584 19.34 20.92 -2.74
C LYS A 584 19.61 20.08 -1.50
N ALA A 585 18.59 19.82 -0.68
CA ALA A 585 18.74 19.04 0.55
C ALA A 585 19.26 17.62 0.31
N ALA A 586 18.78 16.94 -0.76
CA ALA A 586 19.27 15.62 -1.14
C ALA A 586 20.72 15.69 -1.63
N ALA A 587 21.03 16.65 -2.49
CA ALA A 587 22.38 16.86 -3.03
C ALA A 587 23.41 17.18 -1.92
N ASP A 588 23.07 18.09 -1.02
CA ASP A 588 23.92 18.46 0.12
C ASP A 588 24.16 17.25 1.05
N LYS A 589 23.10 16.51 1.37
CA LYS A 589 23.20 15.31 2.22
C LYS A 589 24.01 14.19 1.58
N PHE A 590 23.93 14.08 0.26
CA PHE A 590 24.72 13.14 -0.51
C PHE A 590 26.21 13.55 -0.60
N GLY A 591 26.52 14.84 -0.51
CA GLY A 591 27.83 15.41 -0.84
C GLY A 591 28.05 15.41 -2.36
N TRP A 592 27.05 15.96 -3.09
CA TRP A 592 27.03 15.95 -4.56
C TRP A 592 28.24 16.69 -5.16
N ASP A 593 28.98 16.00 -6.01
CA ASP A 593 30.07 16.58 -6.79
C ASP A 593 29.49 17.18 -8.08
N THR A 594 29.47 18.51 -8.16
CA THR A 594 28.86 19.24 -9.27
C THR A 594 29.71 19.09 -10.54
N ARG A 595 29.22 18.35 -11.50
CA ARG A 595 29.80 18.07 -12.80
C ARG A 595 28.79 17.43 -13.77
N VAL A 596 29.08 17.52 -15.04
CA VAL A 596 28.32 16.73 -16.04
C VAL A 596 28.49 15.25 -15.76
N SER A 597 27.38 14.47 -15.85
CA SER A 597 27.38 13.03 -15.64
C SER A 597 28.17 12.29 -16.71
N GLY A 598 28.89 11.25 -16.33
CA GLY A 598 29.66 10.40 -17.21
C GLY A 598 30.82 9.70 -16.49
N PRO A 599 31.40 8.65 -17.11
CA PRO A 599 32.44 7.84 -16.50
C PRO A 599 33.63 8.59 -16.03
N ARG A 600 34.16 8.22 -14.86
CA ARG A 600 35.40 8.75 -14.28
C ARG A 600 36.36 7.63 -13.89
N GLY A 601 37.63 7.97 -13.77
CA GLY A 601 38.67 7.03 -13.35
C GLY A 601 39.15 6.13 -14.47
N ASP A 602 39.72 5.00 -14.08
CA ASP A 602 40.22 4.01 -15.05
C ASP A 602 39.04 3.25 -15.67
N ALA A 603 38.80 3.47 -16.96
CA ALA A 603 37.78 2.77 -17.74
C ALA A 603 37.98 1.24 -17.77
N LYS A 604 39.18 0.75 -17.37
CA LYS A 604 39.50 -0.69 -17.29
C LYS A 604 39.35 -1.26 -15.88
N ALA A 605 39.03 -0.43 -14.88
CA ALA A 605 38.79 -0.94 -13.52
C ALA A 605 37.62 -1.94 -13.50
N ASP A 606 37.80 -3.03 -12.75
CA ASP A 606 36.77 -4.08 -12.63
C ASP A 606 35.49 -3.52 -11.99
N ILE A 607 35.62 -2.65 -11.00
CA ILE A 607 34.50 -1.98 -10.33
C ILE A 607 34.49 -0.51 -10.73
N GLN A 608 33.36 -0.07 -11.26
CA GLN A 608 33.11 1.32 -11.60
C GLN A 608 32.05 1.89 -10.67
N THR A 609 32.27 3.10 -10.18
CA THR A 609 31.33 3.80 -9.29
C THR A 609 30.73 5.00 -10.01
N GLY A 610 29.48 5.28 -9.71
CA GLY A 610 28.78 6.43 -10.25
C GLY A 610 27.68 6.91 -9.34
N ARG A 611 27.24 8.14 -9.58
CA ARG A 611 26.17 8.81 -8.86
C ARG A 611 25.03 9.22 -9.78
N GLY A 612 23.79 9.20 -9.26
CA GLY A 612 22.61 9.64 -10.00
C GLY A 612 21.60 10.27 -9.08
N ILE A 613 20.75 11.10 -9.62
CA ILE A 613 19.68 11.76 -8.87
C ILE A 613 18.37 11.70 -9.65
N ALA A 614 17.25 11.60 -8.92
CA ALA A 614 15.92 11.63 -9.48
C ALA A 614 14.95 12.33 -8.51
N TYR A 615 13.95 13.00 -9.06
CA TYR A 615 12.96 13.80 -8.36
C TYR A 615 11.54 13.33 -8.69
N THR A 616 10.62 13.50 -7.78
CA THR A 616 9.17 13.32 -8.01
C THR A 616 8.35 14.17 -7.06
N LYS A 617 7.11 14.45 -7.48
CA LYS A 617 6.04 14.99 -6.65
C LYS A 617 4.83 14.06 -6.74
N ARG A 618 4.14 13.82 -5.64
CA ARG A 618 2.89 13.04 -5.62
C ARG A 618 1.94 13.63 -4.60
N LEU A 619 0.80 14.14 -5.07
CA LEU A 619 -0.23 14.70 -4.20
C LEU A 619 0.34 15.69 -3.15
N ASN A 620 1.25 16.56 -3.57
CA ASN A 620 1.96 17.51 -2.72
C ASN A 620 3.06 16.95 -1.79
N THR A 621 3.35 15.65 -1.85
CA THR A 621 4.59 15.06 -1.28
C THR A 621 5.71 15.18 -2.30
N ILE A 622 6.85 15.70 -1.89
CA ILE A 622 8.03 15.89 -2.72
C ILE A 622 9.12 14.93 -2.26
N VAL A 623 9.73 14.20 -3.19
CA VAL A 623 10.82 13.27 -2.88
C VAL A 623 11.95 13.42 -3.88
N VAL A 624 13.16 13.49 -3.39
CA VAL A 624 14.39 13.46 -4.18
C VAL A 624 15.27 12.33 -3.66
N VAL A 625 15.79 11.52 -4.57
CA VAL A 625 16.68 10.41 -4.26
C VAL A 625 17.99 10.61 -5.03
N ALA A 626 19.09 10.72 -4.32
CA ALA A 626 20.43 10.58 -4.87
C ALA A 626 20.96 9.18 -4.54
N ALA A 627 21.55 8.50 -5.51
CA ALA A 627 22.06 7.14 -5.41
C ALA A 627 23.53 7.06 -5.79
N GLU A 628 24.28 6.20 -5.10
CA GLU A 628 25.62 5.75 -5.46
C GLU A 628 25.58 4.26 -5.80
N VAL A 629 26.14 3.89 -6.95
CA VAL A 629 26.21 2.49 -7.38
C VAL A 629 27.66 2.05 -7.63
N GLU A 630 27.88 0.75 -7.47
CA GLU A 630 29.03 0.02 -8.01
C GLU A 630 28.57 -0.88 -9.14
N VAL A 631 29.29 -0.88 -10.24
CA VAL A 631 29.07 -1.77 -11.38
C VAL A 631 30.31 -2.63 -11.57
N ASP A 632 30.17 -3.94 -11.39
CA ASP A 632 31.21 -4.91 -11.72
C ASP A 632 31.16 -5.17 -13.24
N ARG A 633 32.13 -4.66 -13.98
CA ARG A 633 32.21 -4.80 -15.45
C ARG A 633 32.35 -6.23 -15.89
N ARG A 634 33.06 -7.05 -15.14
CA ARG A 634 33.33 -8.45 -15.48
C ARG A 634 32.06 -9.30 -15.37
N THR A 635 31.25 -9.07 -14.35
CA THR A 635 30.02 -9.81 -14.11
C THR A 635 28.77 -9.11 -14.64
N GLY A 636 28.79 -7.80 -14.81
CA GLY A 636 27.64 -6.94 -15.12
C GLY A 636 26.77 -6.69 -13.88
N LYS A 637 27.19 -7.11 -12.67
CA LYS A 637 26.41 -6.94 -11.46
C LYS A 637 26.43 -5.48 -11.02
N VAL A 638 25.25 -4.95 -10.67
CA VAL A 638 25.05 -3.62 -10.10
C VAL A 638 24.72 -3.76 -8.62
N ARG A 639 25.36 -2.94 -7.79
CA ARG A 639 25.06 -2.79 -6.37
C ARG A 639 24.77 -1.34 -6.05
N ALA A 640 23.58 -1.06 -5.55
CA ALA A 640 23.24 0.26 -5.02
C ALA A 640 23.79 0.35 -3.58
N LYS A 641 24.83 1.15 -3.38
CA LYS A 641 25.57 1.21 -2.11
C LYS A 641 24.96 2.15 -1.10
N ARG A 642 24.67 3.36 -1.57
CA ARG A 642 24.25 4.46 -0.70
C ARG A 642 23.15 5.28 -1.35
N PHE A 643 22.25 5.76 -0.50
CA PHE A 643 21.24 6.74 -0.90
C PHE A 643 21.23 7.94 0.02
N ALA A 644 20.92 9.11 -0.53
CA ALA A 644 20.46 10.27 0.23
C ALA A 644 19.08 10.66 -0.27
N VAL A 645 18.13 10.79 0.65
CA VAL A 645 16.71 11.03 0.37
C VAL A 645 16.28 12.32 1.05
N ALA A 646 15.78 13.28 0.29
CA ALA A 646 15.02 14.40 0.85
C ALA A 646 13.52 14.09 0.69
N HIS A 647 12.76 14.25 1.77
CA HIS A 647 11.34 13.95 1.80
C HIS A 647 10.57 15.08 2.48
N ASP A 648 9.60 15.64 1.76
CA ASP A 648 8.69 16.68 2.23
C ASP A 648 7.24 16.18 2.06
N CYS A 649 6.59 15.90 3.18
CA CYS A 649 5.17 15.51 3.20
C CYS A 649 4.31 16.47 4.03
N GLY A 650 4.70 17.74 4.13
CA GLY A 650 4.04 18.71 5.00
C GLY A 650 4.32 18.39 6.47
N CYS A 651 3.33 18.56 7.34
CA CYS A 651 3.43 18.28 8.77
C CYS A 651 3.81 16.80 9.04
N ILE A 652 4.89 16.57 9.76
CA ILE A 652 5.37 15.25 10.13
C ILE A 652 4.74 14.82 11.44
N VAL A 653 3.87 13.79 11.39
CA VAL A 653 3.19 13.27 12.58
C VAL A 653 4.14 12.46 13.47
N ASN A 654 4.95 11.57 12.85
CA ASN A 654 5.94 10.75 13.54
C ASN A 654 7.20 10.58 12.70
N PRO A 655 8.30 11.26 13.02
CA PRO A 655 9.52 11.22 12.23
C PRO A 655 10.17 9.83 12.16
N ALA A 656 10.14 9.04 13.24
CA ALA A 656 10.76 7.71 13.25
C ALA A 656 10.01 6.71 12.34
N LEU A 657 8.67 6.74 12.35
CA LEU A 657 7.85 5.92 11.45
C LEU A 657 7.99 6.37 10.00
N LEU A 658 8.16 7.66 9.77
CA LEU A 658 8.42 8.20 8.43
C LEU A 658 9.77 7.72 7.91
N HIS A 659 10.83 7.75 8.71
CA HIS A 659 12.13 7.16 8.37
C HIS A 659 12.00 5.71 7.92
N ASN A 660 11.38 4.84 8.75
CA ASN A 660 11.18 3.42 8.42
C ASN A 660 10.39 3.23 7.12
N THR A 661 9.40 4.10 6.88
CA THR A 661 8.59 4.05 5.65
C THR A 661 9.40 4.41 4.42
N ILE A 662 10.26 5.43 4.51
CA ILE A 662 11.17 5.85 3.43
C ILE A 662 12.20 4.75 3.15
N GLU A 663 12.86 4.22 4.18
CA GLU A 663 13.83 3.12 4.04
C GLU A 663 13.21 1.91 3.34
N GLY A 664 12.00 1.50 3.77
CA GLY A 664 11.26 0.39 3.13
C GLY A 664 10.90 0.67 1.65
N ASN A 665 10.65 1.91 1.27
CA ASN A 665 10.46 2.31 -0.12
C ASN A 665 11.75 2.22 -0.94
N ILE A 666 12.87 2.68 -0.40
CA ILE A 666 14.18 2.64 -1.06
C ILE A 666 14.62 1.19 -1.30
N VAL A 667 14.53 0.33 -0.28
CA VAL A 667 14.89 -1.09 -0.39
C VAL A 667 14.01 -1.80 -1.43
N GLN A 668 12.67 -1.62 -1.36
CA GLN A 668 11.76 -2.21 -2.33
C GLN A 668 11.97 -1.65 -3.75
N GLY A 669 12.18 -0.33 -3.88
CA GLY A 669 12.47 0.31 -5.16
C GLY A 669 13.76 -0.20 -5.79
N THR A 670 14.79 -0.46 -4.97
CA THR A 670 16.06 -1.06 -5.40
C THR A 670 15.85 -2.49 -5.91
N SER A 671 15.08 -3.31 -5.18
CA SER A 671 14.71 -4.66 -5.61
C SER A 671 14.01 -4.66 -6.96
N ARG A 672 12.99 -3.81 -7.11
CA ARG A 672 12.22 -3.66 -8.36
C ARG A 672 13.07 -3.18 -9.54
N ALA A 673 14.04 -2.32 -9.29
CA ALA A 673 14.94 -1.80 -10.33
C ALA A 673 16.00 -2.82 -10.78
N LEU A 674 16.51 -3.67 -9.88
CA LEU A 674 17.65 -4.53 -10.16
C LEU A 674 17.27 -5.99 -10.47
N HIS A 675 16.13 -6.50 -9.94
CA HIS A 675 15.85 -7.93 -9.94
C HIS A 675 14.46 -8.31 -10.47
N GLU A 676 13.43 -7.50 -10.19
CA GLU A 676 12.05 -7.97 -10.25
C GLU A 676 11.45 -7.90 -11.65
N GLU A 677 11.17 -9.06 -12.21
CA GLU A 677 10.44 -9.25 -13.46
C GLU A 677 9.64 -10.55 -13.41
N VAL A 678 8.35 -10.48 -13.75
CA VAL A 678 7.53 -11.69 -13.91
C VAL A 678 7.91 -12.37 -15.21
N ARG A 679 8.43 -13.60 -15.09
CA ARG A 679 8.71 -14.48 -16.22
C ARG A 679 7.48 -15.30 -16.57
N PHE A 680 7.25 -15.48 -17.87
CA PHE A 680 6.15 -16.24 -18.42
C PHE A 680 6.56 -16.88 -19.75
N ASP A 681 5.86 -17.92 -20.16
CA ASP A 681 5.89 -18.43 -21.51
C ASP A 681 4.58 -18.09 -22.23
N ARG A 682 4.36 -18.62 -23.39
CA ARG A 682 3.17 -18.31 -24.19
C ARG A 682 1.85 -18.75 -23.54
N GLN A 683 1.88 -19.53 -22.45
CA GLN A 683 0.71 -20.16 -21.85
C GLN A 683 0.54 -19.91 -20.35
N LYS A 684 1.63 -19.64 -19.63
CA LYS A 684 1.61 -19.52 -18.16
C LYS A 684 2.69 -18.58 -17.64
N VAL A 685 2.52 -18.13 -16.41
CA VAL A 685 3.58 -17.49 -15.62
C VAL A 685 4.51 -18.57 -15.10
N THR A 686 5.81 -18.40 -15.31
CA THR A 686 6.87 -19.33 -14.89
C THR A 686 7.58 -18.85 -13.62
N SER A 687 7.35 -17.62 -13.19
CA SER A 687 7.77 -17.11 -11.88
C SER A 687 6.89 -17.72 -10.78
N VAL A 688 7.46 -18.65 -9.97
CA VAL A 688 6.73 -19.43 -8.97
C VAL A 688 7.40 -19.46 -7.60
N ASP A 689 8.63 -19.00 -7.50
CA ASP A 689 9.44 -19.01 -6.29
C ASP A 689 10.50 -17.88 -6.33
N TRP A 690 11.36 -17.82 -5.32
CA TRP A 690 12.41 -16.81 -5.22
C TRP A 690 13.59 -17.00 -6.18
N GLU A 691 13.72 -18.17 -6.80
CA GLU A 691 14.70 -18.44 -7.84
C GLU A 691 14.21 -17.89 -9.19
N THR A 692 12.95 -18.10 -9.48
CA THR A 692 12.31 -17.66 -10.75
C THR A 692 11.77 -16.24 -10.70
N TYR A 693 11.60 -15.67 -9.49
CA TYR A 693 11.28 -14.26 -9.24
C TYR A 693 12.23 -13.75 -8.14
N PRO A 694 13.48 -13.44 -8.47
CA PRO A 694 14.45 -12.97 -7.49
C PRO A 694 14.06 -11.60 -6.96
N ILE A 695 14.32 -11.38 -5.67
CA ILE A 695 14.20 -10.12 -4.97
C ILE A 695 15.54 -9.76 -4.34
N LEU A 696 15.71 -8.52 -3.91
CA LEU A 696 16.91 -8.05 -3.25
C LEU A 696 17.24 -8.89 -2.01
N ASP A 697 18.44 -9.44 -1.96
CA ASP A 697 18.96 -10.17 -0.80
C ASP A 697 19.54 -9.19 0.25
N ILE A 698 19.59 -9.62 1.51
CA ILE A 698 20.14 -8.80 2.60
C ILE A 698 21.61 -8.42 2.37
N THR A 699 22.37 -9.24 1.66
CA THR A 699 23.79 -8.97 1.32
C THR A 699 23.95 -7.93 0.22
N GLU A 700 22.90 -7.65 -0.53
CA GLU A 700 22.83 -6.66 -1.61
C GLU A 700 22.14 -5.37 -1.17
N ALA A 701 21.57 -5.35 0.04
CA ALA A 701 20.91 -4.18 0.59
C ALA A 701 21.87 -2.97 0.63
N PRO A 702 21.36 -1.74 0.46
CA PRO A 702 22.15 -0.53 0.60
C PRO A 702 22.87 -0.48 1.96
N GLU A 703 24.16 -0.13 1.94
CA GLU A 703 24.96 0.02 3.16
C GLU A 703 24.47 1.21 4.00
N LYS A 704 23.92 2.22 3.33
CA LYS A 704 23.48 3.45 3.98
C LYS A 704 22.33 4.11 3.24
N ILE A 705 21.33 4.55 4.01
CA ILE A 705 20.23 5.39 3.53
C ILE A 705 20.17 6.62 4.44
N ASP A 706 20.72 7.73 3.96
CA ASP A 706 20.64 9.01 4.64
C ASP A 706 19.32 9.70 4.31
N ILE A 707 18.58 10.18 5.30
CA ILE A 707 17.26 10.79 5.10
C ILE A 707 17.26 12.20 5.69
N VAL A 708 16.79 13.16 4.90
CA VAL A 708 16.49 14.53 5.31
C VAL A 708 14.98 14.71 5.27
N LEU A 709 14.38 14.90 6.42
CA LEU A 709 12.95 15.22 6.55
C LEU A 709 12.79 16.75 6.51
N LEU A 710 12.03 17.24 5.53
CA LEU A 710 11.66 18.64 5.42
C LEU A 710 10.28 18.83 6.05
N ASP A 711 10.26 19.32 7.29
CA ASP A 711 9.03 19.49 8.06
C ASP A 711 8.40 20.86 7.78
N HIS A 712 7.16 20.83 7.35
CA HIS A 712 6.32 22.01 7.09
C HIS A 712 5.02 21.92 7.89
N PRO A 713 5.06 22.19 9.20
CA PRO A 713 3.90 21.98 10.09
C PRO A 713 2.66 22.81 9.71
N GLU A 714 2.83 23.91 8.98
CA GLU A 714 1.74 24.73 8.43
C GLU A 714 1.01 24.08 7.25
N ILE A 715 1.60 23.06 6.61
CA ILE A 715 1.00 22.32 5.52
C ILE A 715 0.38 21.04 6.10
N PRO A 716 -0.90 20.73 5.85
CA PRO A 716 -1.48 19.46 6.28
C PRO A 716 -0.64 18.26 5.85
N PRO A 717 -0.54 17.20 6.66
CA PRO A 717 0.24 16.02 6.30
C PRO A 717 -0.25 15.43 4.97
N THR A 718 0.67 15.14 4.06
CA THR A 718 0.43 14.46 2.80
C THR A 718 0.88 13.00 2.85
N GLY A 719 0.64 12.23 1.80
CA GLY A 719 0.91 10.79 1.83
C GLY A 719 2.40 10.45 1.72
N ALA A 720 2.91 9.58 2.58
CA ALA A 720 4.31 9.15 2.59
C ALA A 720 4.52 7.65 2.30
N GLY A 721 3.45 6.86 2.23
CA GLY A 721 3.54 5.39 2.13
C GLY A 721 4.19 4.87 0.85
N GLU A 722 4.15 5.63 -0.24
CA GLU A 722 4.54 5.21 -1.58
C GLU A 722 5.57 6.13 -2.27
N PRO A 723 5.54 7.48 -2.09
CA PRO A 723 6.25 8.40 -2.99
C PRO A 723 7.76 8.16 -3.10
N SER A 724 8.41 7.72 -2.02
CA SER A 724 9.86 7.50 -2.03
C SER A 724 10.30 6.30 -2.90
N SER A 725 9.37 5.44 -3.35
CA SER A 725 9.69 4.37 -4.30
C SER A 725 9.81 4.85 -5.75
N ARG A 726 9.18 5.98 -6.09
CA ARG A 726 9.11 6.50 -7.47
C ARG A 726 10.45 6.80 -8.10
N PRO A 727 11.33 7.62 -7.47
CA PRO A 727 12.56 8.08 -8.10
C PRO A 727 13.69 7.06 -8.03
N VAL A 728 13.55 5.94 -7.30
CA VAL A 728 14.65 5.01 -7.03
C VAL A 728 15.25 4.44 -8.30
N ALA A 729 14.42 3.90 -9.20
CA ALA A 729 14.91 3.28 -10.44
C ALA A 729 15.58 4.31 -11.35
N GLY A 730 15.03 5.54 -11.45
CA GLY A 730 15.65 6.64 -12.19
C GLY A 730 17.01 7.04 -11.62
N ALA A 731 17.11 7.19 -10.28
CA ALA A 731 18.38 7.52 -9.62
C ALA A 731 19.45 6.44 -9.85
N ILE A 732 19.09 5.14 -9.74
CA ILE A 732 20.00 4.03 -10.02
C ILE A 732 20.43 3.99 -11.49
N ALA A 733 19.51 4.16 -12.45
CA ALA A 733 19.81 4.18 -13.88
C ALA A 733 20.78 5.32 -14.24
N ASN A 734 20.56 6.51 -13.67
CA ASN A 734 21.42 7.68 -13.85
C ASN A 734 22.82 7.44 -13.23
N ALA A 735 22.87 6.76 -12.07
CA ALA A 735 24.14 6.39 -11.44
C ALA A 735 24.90 5.32 -12.25
N ILE A 736 24.23 4.36 -12.86
CA ILE A 736 24.84 3.38 -13.78
C ILE A 736 25.45 4.10 -14.99
N PHE A 737 24.73 5.07 -15.57
CA PHE A 737 25.27 5.87 -16.67
C PHE A 737 26.50 6.66 -16.23
N ASP A 738 26.46 7.29 -15.07
CA ASP A 738 27.63 8.05 -14.55
C ASP A 738 28.84 7.14 -14.29
N ALA A 739 28.60 5.88 -13.88
CA ALA A 739 29.66 4.90 -13.68
C ALA A 739 30.28 4.38 -15.00
N THR A 740 29.44 4.09 -16.00
CA THR A 740 29.82 3.23 -17.12
C THR A 740 29.68 3.87 -18.50
N GLY A 741 28.92 4.95 -18.62
CA GLY A 741 28.47 5.53 -19.90
C GLY A 741 27.31 4.76 -20.55
N ILE A 742 26.84 3.67 -19.96
CA ILE A 742 25.75 2.86 -20.50
C ILE A 742 24.41 3.44 -20.06
N ARG A 743 23.59 3.89 -21.01
CA ARG A 743 22.24 4.37 -20.74
C ARG A 743 21.23 3.20 -20.82
N LEU A 744 20.84 2.68 -19.66
CA LEU A 744 19.82 1.63 -19.58
C LEU A 744 18.42 2.24 -19.71
N ARG A 745 17.63 1.68 -20.62
CA ARG A 745 16.25 2.11 -20.92
C ARG A 745 15.22 1.01 -20.72
N ARG A 746 15.62 -0.10 -20.11
CA ARG A 746 14.76 -1.23 -19.73
C ARG A 746 15.07 -1.67 -18.31
N ALA A 747 14.04 -1.77 -17.46
CA ALA A 747 14.13 -2.43 -16.17
C ALA A 747 13.77 -3.92 -16.28
N PRO A 748 14.23 -4.80 -15.34
CA PRO A 748 15.24 -4.54 -14.33
C PRO A 748 16.65 -4.45 -14.92
N PHE A 749 17.59 -3.77 -14.22
CA PHE A 749 18.97 -3.54 -14.69
C PHE A 749 19.84 -4.77 -14.48
N THR A 750 19.64 -5.76 -15.33
CA THR A 750 20.26 -7.09 -15.19
C THR A 750 21.72 -7.10 -15.64
N PRO A 751 22.54 -8.05 -15.12
CA PRO A 751 23.92 -8.27 -15.59
C PRO A 751 24.02 -8.49 -17.10
N ALA A 752 23.02 -9.13 -17.71
CA ALA A 752 23.00 -9.38 -19.14
C ALA A 752 22.87 -8.07 -19.97
N GLN A 753 22.07 -7.11 -19.50
CA GLN A 753 21.92 -5.81 -20.17
C GLN A 753 23.20 -4.99 -20.07
N ILE A 754 23.87 -4.98 -18.91
CA ILE A 754 25.16 -4.28 -18.75
C ILE A 754 26.21 -4.85 -19.69
N LYS A 755 26.35 -6.20 -19.77
CA LYS A 755 27.31 -6.85 -20.68
C LYS A 755 26.96 -6.68 -22.15
N GLY A 756 25.70 -6.83 -22.53
CA GLY A 756 25.25 -6.66 -23.90
C GLY A 756 25.44 -5.24 -24.45
N SER A 757 25.49 -4.23 -23.56
CA SER A 757 25.76 -2.85 -23.94
C SER A 757 27.25 -2.49 -23.95
N GLN A 758 28.12 -3.38 -23.50
CA GLN A 758 29.59 -3.25 -23.57
C GLN A 758 30.19 -3.86 -24.84
N ALA A 759 29.48 -4.78 -25.50
CA ALA A 759 29.84 -5.42 -26.76
C ALA A 759 29.44 -4.55 -27.96
#